data_06869f02cd03998b9b1625ffba50bbaa
#
_entry.id   06869f02cd03998b9b1625ffba50bbaa
#
_cell.length_a   1.000
_cell.length_b   1.000
_cell.length_c   1.000
_cell.angle_alpha   90.00
_cell.angle_beta   90.00
_cell.angle_gamma   90.00
#
_symmetry.space_group_name_H-M   'P 1'
#
loop_
_entity.id
_entity.type
_entity.pdbx_description
1 polymer ?
#
loop_
_entity_poly.entity_id
_entity_poly.type
_entity_poly.pdbx_seq_one_letter_code
_entity_poly.pdbx_strand_id
1 'polypeptide(L)'
;MTFPSDGRSRDQRAGREDTSRRSAYQDESRRAARERELKRRKGIPESQGTTFRPTSPSQTGAQKRRVNAVTLIALVVAGVLIFRLGWVQIIWGPELSLNASEQRTRVYVDPARRGTITDREGNQLAYTMQARSLTVSPNVMRAELRSGTDLALRLAAEETDPANVASYVTIEEGVAYDRASGEEKETILNEKVKERMENIATRIPEIIKSHGKDVSDIRSSEILEKLNAESQYEVLVRNVDPDIATEITDELPSVAADHQDIREYPNGAIGENIVGRISMDGNGQFGFEASNDSLLAGNNGRSTQDMSILGQAIPGTLRDQIPAVDGASVELTLDLDLQTYVQQALEQAKAASGADDASAVVLDAKTAEVLAMANTGTINPNEDTAKQIEEGKSFDNPSITHPFEPGSVAKIITAAGVIQEGLTTPEEVLQVPGSIEMAGVTVKDAWEHGVVPYTTAGVFGKSSNVGTLMLAERLGEDKFAQYLDLFGLGQSTGIELPSESEGLLPAPEQWSGGTFANLPIGQGMSITTLQMAGIYQTLANGGERIEPRIIKSATDADGAVIEQAEPDKVQVVSPEAAKMTVDMFRAVTQSDPTGVQQGTGTGAAIDGYQISGKTGTAQKIDENTGAYSNSEYWITFAGIAPADDPRFVVAIMLDEPERGVHGEGGQTAAPLFKDIATWLLNRDNIPLSEVPEPIVLQAQ
;
A
#
# COMPACT_ATOMS: atom_id res chain seq x y z
N MET A 1 -31.89 -7.71 36.40
CA MET A 1 -32.41 -8.67 37.36
C MET A 1 -31.30 -9.66 37.71
N THR A 2 -30.81 -9.49 38.91
CA THR A 2 -30.35 -10.47 39.90
C THR A 2 -29.22 -11.46 39.54
N PHE A 3 -28.06 -11.16 40.13
CA PHE A 3 -27.11 -12.14 40.65
C PHE A 3 -27.76 -13.05 41.72
N PRO A 4 -27.22 -14.23 42.09
CA PRO A 4 -26.16 -14.37 43.07
C PRO A 4 -25.11 -15.44 42.70
N SER A 5 -23.84 -15.31 43.08
CA SER A 5 -23.10 -15.46 44.37
C SER A 5 -22.84 -16.89 44.84
N ASP A 6 -21.57 -17.06 45.25
CA ASP A 6 -21.00 -18.06 46.17
C ASP A 6 -20.52 -19.42 45.58
N GLY A 7 -19.39 -19.94 45.95
CA GLY A 7 -18.38 -19.67 46.95
C GLY A 7 -17.38 -20.83 47.06
N ARG A 8 -16.19 -20.49 47.54
CA ARG A 8 -15.26 -21.26 48.36
C ARG A 8 -14.83 -22.69 47.98
N SER A 9 -13.55 -22.88 47.76
CA SER A 9 -12.62 -23.52 48.75
C SER A 9 -11.25 -23.70 48.08
N ARG A 10 -10.23 -23.03 48.58
CA ARG A 10 -9.23 -23.43 49.57
C ARG A 10 -8.25 -24.53 49.16
N ASP A 11 -7.02 -24.03 49.02
CA ASP A 11 -5.79 -24.52 49.66
C ASP A 11 -5.38 -25.98 49.42
N GLN A 12 -4.25 -26.12 48.87
CA GLN A 12 -3.06 -26.83 49.38
C GLN A 12 -2.09 -27.16 48.24
N ARG A 13 -1.02 -26.41 48.15
CA ARG A 13 0.33 -26.90 47.77
C ARG A 13 1.32 -25.74 47.67
N ALA A 14 1.67 -25.21 48.82
CA ALA A 14 2.92 -24.49 48.99
C ALA A 14 3.57 -25.08 50.24
N GLY A 15 4.64 -25.83 50.07
CA GLY A 15 5.35 -26.36 51.22
C GLY A 15 6.21 -27.57 50.89
N ARG A 16 7.21 -27.44 50.03
CA ARG A 16 8.31 -28.44 49.95
C ARG A 16 9.49 -27.96 49.09
N GLU A 17 10.08 -26.78 49.37
CA GLU A 17 11.39 -26.40 48.77
C GLU A 17 12.27 -25.51 49.68
N ASP A 18 11.97 -25.37 50.96
CA ASP A 18 12.77 -24.52 51.86
C ASP A 18 13.55 -25.27 52.95
N THR A 19 13.68 -26.60 52.84
CA THR A 19 14.45 -27.42 53.80
C THR A 19 15.82 -27.88 53.27
N SER A 20 16.16 -27.72 52.02
CA SER A 20 17.45 -28.17 51.49
C SER A 20 18.58 -27.14 51.57
N ARG A 21 18.25 -25.85 51.69
CA ARG A 21 19.26 -24.77 51.78
C ARG A 21 19.74 -24.44 53.20
N ARG A 22 19.02 -24.85 54.23
CA ARG A 22 19.47 -24.67 55.63
C ARG A 22 20.38 -25.79 56.15
N SER A 23 20.40 -26.94 55.50
CA SER A 23 21.26 -28.05 55.87
C SER A 23 22.72 -27.90 55.42
N ALA A 24 22.98 -27.24 54.27
CA ALA A 24 24.32 -27.06 53.75
C ALA A 24 25.15 -26.01 54.54
N TYR A 25 24.53 -25.01 55.13
CA TYR A 25 25.24 -23.95 55.89
C TYR A 25 25.58 -24.37 57.30
N GLN A 26 24.89 -25.38 57.89
CA GLN A 26 25.20 -25.89 59.22
C GLN A 26 26.34 -26.96 59.21
N ASP A 27 26.56 -27.63 58.08
CA ASP A 27 27.63 -28.61 57.96
C ASP A 27 29.03 -27.98 57.71
N GLU A 28 29.11 -26.84 57.04
CA GLU A 28 30.38 -26.11 56.87
C GLU A 28 30.87 -25.47 58.18
N SER A 29 29.97 -24.95 58.99
CA SER A 29 30.34 -24.37 60.30
C SER A 29 30.78 -25.45 61.29
N ARG A 30 30.28 -26.67 61.20
CA ARG A 30 30.71 -27.81 62.04
C ARG A 30 32.06 -28.41 61.60
N ARG A 31 32.42 -28.36 60.34
CA ARG A 31 33.74 -28.76 59.86
C ARG A 31 34.84 -27.78 60.28
N ALA A 32 34.58 -26.47 60.21
CA ALA A 32 35.53 -25.45 60.66
C ALA A 32 35.77 -25.49 62.17
N ALA A 33 34.80 -25.86 63.00
CA ALA A 33 34.94 -26.03 64.44
C ALA A 33 35.76 -27.27 64.79
N ARG A 34 35.61 -28.39 64.08
CA ARG A 34 36.41 -29.62 64.29
C ARG A 34 37.86 -29.48 63.90
N GLU A 35 38.18 -28.69 62.89
CA GLU A 35 39.58 -28.42 62.51
C GLU A 35 40.34 -27.55 63.54
N ARG A 36 39.65 -26.66 64.23
CA ARG A 36 40.26 -25.85 65.31
C ARG A 36 40.48 -26.65 66.59
N GLU A 37 39.67 -27.66 66.85
CA GLU A 37 39.82 -28.52 68.05
C GLU A 37 40.94 -29.59 67.81
N LEU A 38 41.17 -30.03 66.61
CA LEU A 38 42.25 -30.97 66.26
C LEU A 38 43.66 -30.27 66.29
N LYS A 39 43.75 -29.01 66.13
CA LYS A 39 45.00 -28.23 66.26
C LYS A 39 45.38 -27.94 67.70
N ARG A 40 44.46 -28.07 68.67
CA ARG A 40 44.73 -27.88 70.09
C ARG A 40 45.23 -29.16 70.83
N ARG A 41 45.19 -30.33 70.22
CA ARG A 41 45.55 -31.57 70.87
C ARG A 41 46.94 -32.12 70.48
N LYS A 42 47.74 -31.41 69.70
CA LYS A 42 49.14 -31.81 69.46
C LYS A 42 50.07 -30.88 70.24
N GLY A 43 50.27 -31.26 71.49
CA GLY A 43 51.29 -30.68 72.33
C GLY A 43 52.68 -31.03 71.82
N ILE A 44 53.53 -30.08 71.68
CA ILE A 44 54.97 -30.21 71.42
C ILE A 44 55.70 -29.61 72.64
N PRO A 45 56.72 -30.29 73.22
CA PRO A 45 57.29 -29.93 74.52
C PRO A 45 58.26 -28.77 74.43
N GLU A 46 58.34 -28.06 75.53
CA GLU A 46 59.29 -26.98 75.78
C GLU A 46 60.75 -27.46 75.68
N SER A 47 61.60 -26.79 74.97
CA SER A 47 63.05 -26.82 75.13
C SER A 47 63.54 -25.46 75.60
N GLN A 48 64.22 -25.49 76.76
CA GLN A 48 64.92 -24.36 77.32
C GLN A 48 66.07 -23.90 76.41
N GLY A 49 66.26 -22.64 76.25
CA GLY A 49 67.47 -22.19 75.60
C GLY A 49 67.58 -20.68 75.38
N THR A 50 68.25 -19.99 76.31
CA THR A 50 69.03 -18.78 76.18
C THR A 50 68.37 -17.49 75.70
N THR A 51 68.26 -16.59 76.63
CA THR A 51 67.97 -15.16 76.46
C THR A 51 69.01 -14.47 75.58
N PHE A 52 68.61 -14.10 74.37
CA PHE A 52 69.23 -13.01 73.63
C PHE A 52 68.27 -11.82 73.66
N ARG A 53 68.70 -10.75 74.36
CA ARG A 53 68.09 -9.41 74.24
C ARG A 53 68.59 -8.82 72.89
N PRO A 54 67.74 -8.51 71.94
CA PRO A 54 68.11 -7.58 70.90
C PRO A 54 67.89 -6.21 71.46
N THR A 55 68.95 -5.47 71.56
CA THR A 55 68.92 -4.01 71.73
C THR A 55 68.23 -3.41 70.51
N SER A 56 67.03 -2.94 70.72
CA SER A 56 66.36 -2.12 69.70
C SER A 56 67.23 -0.79 69.51
N PRO A 57 67.57 -0.49 68.27
CA PRO A 57 68.14 0.83 67.99
C PRO A 57 67.07 1.88 68.30
N SER A 58 67.41 2.80 69.19
CA SER A 58 66.59 3.96 69.54
C SER A 58 66.26 4.72 68.22
N GLN A 59 65.09 4.56 67.70
CA GLN A 59 64.63 5.39 66.59
C GLN A 59 64.67 6.84 67.03
N THR A 60 65.52 7.64 66.42
CA THR A 60 65.57 9.10 66.65
C THR A 60 64.19 9.65 66.33
N GLY A 61 63.69 10.64 67.14
CA GLY A 61 62.34 11.20 67.06
C GLY A 61 61.94 11.71 65.65
N ALA A 62 62.94 11.98 64.82
CA ALA A 62 62.79 12.35 63.41
C ALA A 62 62.28 11.15 62.51
N GLN A 63 62.72 9.92 62.82
CA GLN A 63 62.32 8.72 62.05
C GLN A 63 60.87 8.28 62.36
N LYS A 64 60.46 8.36 63.64
CA LYS A 64 59.05 8.17 64.05
C LYS A 64 58.10 9.23 63.44
N ARG A 65 58.51 10.52 63.36
CA ARG A 65 57.71 11.55 62.69
C ARG A 65 57.57 11.29 61.15
N ARG A 66 58.62 10.85 60.51
CA ARG A 66 58.57 10.52 59.09
C ARG A 66 57.67 9.26 58.78
N VAL A 67 57.78 8.22 59.61
CA VAL A 67 56.90 7.03 59.48
C VAL A 67 55.43 7.46 59.75
N ASN A 68 55.15 8.22 60.80
CA ASN A 68 53.80 8.67 61.07
C ASN A 68 53.26 9.63 60.01
N ALA A 69 54.10 10.49 59.40
CA ALA A 69 53.70 11.32 58.27
C ALA A 69 53.38 10.48 57.01
N VAL A 70 54.20 9.48 56.69
CA VAL A 70 53.90 8.57 55.57
C VAL A 70 52.65 7.75 55.82
N THR A 71 52.46 7.26 57.07
CA THR A 71 51.22 6.51 57.41
C THR A 71 50.00 7.44 57.36
N LEU A 72 50.11 8.68 57.79
CA LEU A 72 48.98 9.66 57.69
C LEU A 72 48.65 9.95 56.22
N ILE A 73 49.66 10.18 55.39
CA ILE A 73 49.46 10.37 53.94
C ILE A 73 48.81 9.15 53.32
N ALA A 74 49.28 7.94 53.65
CA ALA A 74 48.67 6.68 53.14
C ALA A 74 47.20 6.55 53.59
N LEU A 75 46.90 6.90 54.83
CA LEU A 75 45.50 6.89 55.34
C LEU A 75 44.61 7.95 54.64
N VAL A 76 45.14 9.12 54.38
CA VAL A 76 44.42 10.17 53.64
C VAL A 76 44.18 9.72 52.20
N VAL A 77 45.17 9.15 51.53
CA VAL A 77 45.02 8.59 50.15
C VAL A 77 44.03 7.46 50.16
N ALA A 78 44.10 6.50 51.10
CA ALA A 78 43.13 5.47 51.26
C ALA A 78 41.70 5.99 51.51
N GLY A 79 41.57 7.01 52.36
CA GLY A 79 40.28 7.69 52.60
C GLY A 79 39.70 8.34 51.34
N VAL A 80 40.55 9.03 50.56
CA VAL A 80 40.14 9.61 49.28
C VAL A 80 39.73 8.52 48.27
N LEU A 81 40.47 7.42 48.18
CA LEU A 81 40.12 6.30 47.31
C LEU A 81 38.80 5.62 47.72
N ILE A 82 38.60 5.41 49.03
CA ILE A 82 37.34 4.85 49.54
C ILE A 82 36.17 5.80 49.26
N PHE A 83 36.37 7.09 49.52
CA PHE A 83 35.35 8.10 49.21
C PHE A 83 35.05 8.14 47.71
N ARG A 84 36.08 8.13 46.88
CA ARG A 84 35.94 8.11 45.42
C ARG A 84 35.23 6.83 44.95
N LEU A 85 35.58 5.69 45.49
CA LEU A 85 34.94 4.42 45.18
C LEU A 85 33.47 4.43 45.60
N GLY A 86 33.17 4.90 46.82
CA GLY A 86 31.78 5.07 47.28
C GLY A 86 30.99 6.03 46.40
N TRP A 87 31.61 7.16 46.02
CA TRP A 87 31.01 8.14 45.13
C TRP A 87 30.68 7.52 43.75
N VAL A 88 31.60 6.79 43.15
CA VAL A 88 31.40 6.11 41.84
C VAL A 88 30.33 5.02 41.97
N GLN A 89 30.34 4.22 43.03
CA GLN A 89 29.40 3.12 43.18
C GLN A 89 27.98 3.55 43.59
N ILE A 90 27.85 4.58 44.45
CA ILE A 90 26.55 4.98 44.97
C ILE A 90 25.89 6.07 44.13
N ILE A 91 26.66 7.04 43.63
CA ILE A 91 26.11 8.17 42.87
C ILE A 91 26.14 7.92 41.36
N TRP A 92 27.26 7.49 40.83
CA TRP A 92 27.38 7.22 39.37
C TRP A 92 27.04 5.78 38.99
N GLY A 93 27.06 4.84 39.91
CA GLY A 93 26.84 3.44 39.67
C GLY A 93 25.52 3.15 38.94
N PRO A 94 24.37 3.68 39.39
CA PRO A 94 23.10 3.50 38.73
C PRO A 94 23.09 4.04 37.30
N GLU A 95 23.61 5.26 37.08
CA GLU A 95 23.69 5.89 35.76
C GLU A 95 24.65 5.14 34.82
N LEU A 96 25.83 4.76 35.29
CA LEU A 96 26.78 3.94 34.52
C LEU A 96 26.26 2.57 34.22
N SER A 97 25.48 1.96 35.13
CA SER A 97 24.83 0.66 34.90
C SER A 97 23.73 0.78 33.85
N LEU A 98 22.92 1.84 33.89
CA LEU A 98 21.90 2.12 32.87
C LEU A 98 22.55 2.30 31.49
N ASN A 99 23.54 3.20 31.39
CA ASN A 99 24.26 3.45 30.14
C ASN A 99 24.94 2.17 29.60
N ALA A 100 25.50 1.36 30.48
CA ALA A 100 26.11 0.08 30.08
C ALA A 100 25.07 -0.98 29.66
N SER A 101 23.86 -0.93 30.22
CA SER A 101 22.76 -1.79 29.77
C SER A 101 22.22 -1.33 28.42
N GLU A 102 22.01 -0.02 28.24
CA GLU A 102 21.57 0.55 26.97
C GLU A 102 22.55 0.26 25.83
N GLN A 103 23.85 0.37 26.08
CA GLN A 103 24.89 0.06 25.08
C GLN A 103 24.92 -1.43 24.66
N ARG A 104 24.48 -2.34 25.52
CA ARG A 104 24.43 -3.78 25.24
C ARG A 104 23.10 -4.23 24.69
N THR A 105 22.03 -3.51 25.03
CA THR A 105 20.68 -3.86 24.62
C THR A 105 20.48 -3.59 23.13
N ARG A 106 19.99 -4.59 22.41
CA ARG A 106 19.51 -4.48 21.03
C ARG A 106 18.02 -4.80 21.00
N VAL A 107 17.29 -3.94 20.32
CA VAL A 107 15.89 -4.20 19.99
C VAL A 107 15.88 -4.76 18.57
N TYR A 108 15.36 -5.96 18.44
CA TYR A 108 15.10 -6.59 17.15
C TYR A 108 13.65 -6.37 16.80
N VAL A 109 13.42 -5.86 15.60
CA VAL A 109 12.09 -5.77 15.00
C VAL A 109 11.90 -7.01 14.15
N ASP A 110 10.82 -7.73 14.42
CA ASP A 110 10.35 -8.83 13.57
C ASP A 110 9.27 -8.23 12.65
N PRO A 111 9.55 -7.99 11.37
CA PRO A 111 8.62 -7.30 10.50
C PRO A 111 7.39 -8.16 10.24
N ALA A 112 6.21 -7.55 10.38
CA ALA A 112 4.96 -8.15 9.94
C ALA A 112 4.93 -8.22 8.41
N ARG A 113 4.32 -9.26 7.87
CA ARG A 113 4.10 -9.36 6.42
C ARG A 113 2.89 -8.55 6.03
N ARG A 114 3.03 -7.80 4.97
CA ARG A 114 1.91 -7.06 4.39
C ARG A 114 0.92 -8.04 3.75
N GLY A 115 -0.37 -7.86 4.04
CA GLY A 115 -1.45 -8.72 3.57
C GLY A 115 -1.59 -8.75 2.05
N THR A 116 -2.16 -9.81 1.53
CA THR A 116 -2.37 -10.02 0.10
C THR A 116 -3.61 -9.25 -0.36
N ILE A 117 -3.56 -8.68 -1.57
CA ILE A 117 -4.71 -8.10 -2.26
C ILE A 117 -5.06 -9.02 -3.41
N THR A 118 -6.31 -9.46 -3.48
CA THR A 118 -6.83 -10.30 -4.57
C THR A 118 -8.02 -9.63 -5.23
N ASP A 119 -8.34 -10.08 -6.44
CA ASP A 119 -9.61 -9.75 -7.08
C ASP A 119 -10.75 -10.63 -6.51
N ARG A 120 -11.96 -10.44 -7.03
CA ARG A 120 -13.18 -11.17 -6.59
C ARG A 120 -13.15 -12.68 -6.85
N GLU A 121 -12.25 -13.17 -7.68
CA GLU A 121 -12.05 -14.59 -8.02
C GLU A 121 -10.83 -15.20 -7.33
N GLY A 122 -10.10 -14.40 -6.52
CA GLY A 122 -8.91 -14.82 -5.78
C GLY A 122 -7.61 -14.70 -6.58
N ASN A 123 -7.61 -14.06 -7.76
CA ASN A 123 -6.39 -13.76 -8.49
C ASN A 123 -5.57 -12.70 -7.75
N GLN A 124 -4.26 -12.92 -7.64
CA GLN A 124 -3.38 -11.99 -6.91
C GLN A 124 -3.19 -10.69 -7.67
N LEU A 125 -3.51 -9.58 -7.00
CA LEU A 125 -3.25 -8.21 -7.46
C LEU A 125 -1.97 -7.65 -6.85
N ALA A 126 -1.75 -7.90 -5.56
CA ALA A 126 -0.50 -7.61 -4.88
C ALA A 126 -0.26 -8.62 -3.74
N TYR A 127 0.96 -9.09 -3.60
CA TYR A 127 1.34 -10.02 -2.52
C TYR A 127 2.78 -9.78 -2.07
N THR A 128 3.09 -10.28 -0.88
CA THR A 128 4.41 -10.12 -0.28
C THR A 128 5.20 -11.42 -0.42
N MET A 129 6.37 -11.33 -1.04
CA MET A 129 7.32 -12.42 -1.19
C MET A 129 8.49 -12.21 -0.23
N GLN A 130 8.91 -13.29 0.43
CA GLN A 130 10.09 -13.24 1.29
C GLN A 130 11.37 -13.16 0.46
N ALA A 131 12.24 -12.26 0.83
CA ALA A 131 13.58 -12.14 0.30
C ALA A 131 14.60 -11.84 1.39
N ARG A 132 15.85 -11.73 1.01
CA ARG A 132 16.96 -11.32 1.86
C ARG A 132 17.78 -10.24 1.17
N SER A 133 18.26 -9.29 1.95
CA SER A 133 19.35 -8.41 1.54
C SER A 133 20.67 -8.96 2.05
N LEU A 134 21.60 -9.23 1.16
CA LEU A 134 22.99 -9.57 1.56
C LEU A 134 23.67 -8.30 2.03
N THR A 135 24.15 -8.31 3.26
CA THR A 135 24.71 -7.14 3.91
C THR A 135 26.08 -7.43 4.52
N VAL A 136 26.82 -6.40 4.75
CA VAL A 136 28.16 -6.50 5.37
C VAL A 136 28.45 -5.26 6.21
N SER A 137 29.27 -5.43 7.24
CA SER A 137 29.96 -4.33 7.90
C SER A 137 31.40 -4.26 7.38
N PRO A 138 31.72 -3.41 6.37
CA PRO A 138 33.00 -3.46 5.68
C PRO A 138 34.22 -3.32 6.61
N ASN A 139 34.12 -2.42 7.59
CA ASN A 139 35.21 -2.21 8.54
C ASN A 139 35.46 -3.44 9.45
N VAL A 140 34.37 -4.08 9.92
CA VAL A 140 34.48 -5.30 10.75
C VAL A 140 34.99 -6.47 9.91
N MET A 141 34.37 -6.66 8.74
CA MET A 141 34.79 -7.72 7.81
C MET A 141 36.29 -7.66 7.46
N ARG A 142 36.78 -6.49 7.07
CA ARG A 142 38.21 -6.34 6.76
C ARG A 142 39.12 -6.66 7.96
N ALA A 143 38.73 -6.27 9.16
CA ALA A 143 39.46 -6.60 10.38
C ALA A 143 39.45 -8.12 10.67
N GLU A 144 38.31 -8.77 10.48
CA GLU A 144 38.15 -10.22 10.63
C GLU A 144 38.95 -11.00 9.56
N LEU A 145 38.82 -10.59 8.30
CA LEU A 145 39.58 -11.19 7.20
C LEU A 145 41.07 -11.06 7.45
N ARG A 146 41.52 -9.89 7.93
CA ARG A 146 42.94 -9.63 8.24
C ARG A 146 43.45 -10.53 9.37
N SER A 147 42.73 -10.56 10.50
CA SER A 147 43.14 -11.37 11.66
C SER A 147 43.10 -12.88 11.35
N GLY A 148 42.02 -13.32 10.65
CA GLY A 148 41.88 -14.71 10.21
C GLY A 148 42.97 -15.13 9.20
N THR A 149 43.34 -14.23 8.29
CA THR A 149 44.41 -14.48 7.32
C THR A 149 45.82 -14.53 7.98
N ASP A 150 46.10 -13.61 8.92
CA ASP A 150 47.35 -13.65 9.70
C ASP A 150 47.50 -14.97 10.46
N LEU A 151 46.42 -15.41 11.13
CA LEU A 151 46.41 -16.70 11.84
C LEU A 151 46.60 -17.86 10.87
N ALA A 152 45.89 -17.89 9.74
CA ALA A 152 45.97 -18.96 8.76
C ALA A 152 47.39 -19.08 8.15
N LEU A 153 48.05 -17.95 7.84
CA LEU A 153 49.43 -17.93 7.31
C LEU A 153 50.41 -18.44 8.35
N ARG A 154 50.27 -18.10 9.62
CA ARG A 154 51.12 -18.62 10.71
C ARG A 154 50.96 -20.12 10.91
N LEU A 155 49.73 -20.63 10.92
CA LEU A 155 49.46 -22.05 11.03
C LEU A 155 49.98 -22.82 9.81
N ALA A 156 49.82 -22.30 8.60
CA ALA A 156 50.33 -22.89 7.38
C ALA A 156 51.87 -22.99 7.37
N ALA A 157 52.59 -22.08 8.06
CA ALA A 157 54.06 -22.13 8.19
C ALA A 157 54.57 -23.33 9.02
N GLU A 158 53.74 -23.81 9.95
CA GLU A 158 54.08 -24.93 10.86
C GLU A 158 53.57 -26.28 10.34
N GLU A 159 52.71 -26.27 9.31
CA GLU A 159 52.02 -27.47 8.80
C GLU A 159 52.84 -28.15 7.70
N THR A 160 52.71 -29.46 7.60
CA THR A 160 53.38 -30.29 6.57
C THR A 160 52.41 -30.97 5.61
N ASP A 161 51.15 -31.07 5.98
CA ASP A 161 50.07 -31.63 5.17
C ASP A 161 49.17 -30.52 4.59
N PRO A 162 49.15 -30.34 3.26
CA PRO A 162 48.30 -29.35 2.63
C PRO A 162 46.81 -29.49 2.97
N ALA A 163 46.34 -30.68 3.34
CA ALA A 163 44.94 -30.93 3.71
C ALA A 163 44.52 -30.25 5.03
N ASN A 164 45.46 -29.89 5.87
CA ASN A 164 45.24 -29.22 7.16
C ASN A 164 45.31 -27.68 7.09
N VAL A 165 45.63 -27.16 5.90
CA VAL A 165 45.79 -25.71 5.69
C VAL A 165 44.47 -25.12 5.19
N ALA A 166 44.16 -23.92 5.63
CA ALA A 166 42.94 -23.19 5.16
C ALA A 166 42.97 -23.05 3.64
N SER A 167 41.84 -23.24 2.97
CA SER A 167 41.72 -23.31 1.50
C SER A 167 42.23 -22.07 0.73
N TYR A 168 42.34 -20.94 1.42
CA TYR A 168 42.79 -19.67 0.85
C TYR A 168 44.25 -19.30 1.12
N VAL A 169 45.03 -20.21 1.73
CA VAL A 169 46.48 -20.07 1.91
C VAL A 169 47.18 -21.38 1.57
N THR A 170 48.47 -21.32 1.25
CA THR A 170 49.30 -22.49 1.01
C THR A 170 50.42 -22.58 2.06
N ILE A 171 51.02 -23.76 2.20
CA ILE A 171 52.22 -23.97 3.07
C ILE A 171 53.34 -23.05 2.63
N GLU A 172 53.56 -22.90 1.32
CA GLU A 172 54.63 -22.07 0.78
C GLU A 172 54.43 -20.59 1.15
N GLU A 173 53.20 -20.09 1.07
CA GLU A 173 52.85 -18.73 1.50
C GLU A 173 53.03 -18.54 3.01
N GLY A 174 52.64 -19.53 3.81
CA GLY A 174 52.87 -19.52 5.26
C GLY A 174 54.37 -19.41 5.61
N VAL A 175 55.20 -20.23 4.98
CA VAL A 175 56.68 -20.20 5.17
C VAL A 175 57.26 -18.88 4.69
N ALA A 176 56.80 -18.33 3.57
CA ALA A 176 57.21 -17.01 3.07
C ALA A 176 56.86 -15.91 4.06
N TYR A 177 55.61 -15.93 4.57
CA TYR A 177 55.12 -15.00 5.55
C TYR A 177 55.89 -15.03 6.88
N ASP A 178 56.25 -16.25 7.38
CA ASP A 178 57.00 -16.37 8.61
C ASP A 178 58.44 -15.81 8.50
N ARG A 179 59.06 -15.94 7.34
CA ARG A 179 60.41 -15.44 7.06
C ARG A 179 60.49 -13.97 6.70
N ALA A 180 59.34 -13.34 6.36
CA ALA A 180 59.30 -11.97 5.88
C ALA A 180 59.58 -10.94 6.99
N SER A 181 60.05 -9.76 6.61
CA SER A 181 60.19 -8.59 7.51
C SER A 181 58.82 -8.00 7.86
N GLY A 182 58.76 -7.07 8.81
CA GLY A 182 57.50 -6.45 9.22
C GLY A 182 56.74 -5.81 8.06
N GLU A 183 57.43 -5.08 7.15
CA GLU A 183 56.79 -4.44 5.98
C GLU A 183 56.38 -5.46 4.93
N GLU A 184 57.17 -6.49 4.70
CA GLU A 184 56.84 -7.59 3.76
C GLU A 184 55.66 -8.41 4.28
N LYS A 185 55.58 -8.67 5.60
CA LYS A 185 54.40 -9.30 6.22
C LYS A 185 53.13 -8.51 5.96
N GLU A 186 53.17 -7.20 6.14
CA GLU A 186 52.05 -6.32 5.86
C GLU A 186 51.62 -6.37 4.39
N THR A 187 52.58 -6.42 3.46
CA THR A 187 52.28 -6.51 2.02
C THR A 187 51.59 -7.84 1.69
N ILE A 188 52.15 -8.97 2.13
CA ILE A 188 51.57 -10.31 1.90
C ILE A 188 50.17 -10.40 2.49
N LEU A 189 49.97 -9.88 3.72
CA LEU A 189 48.68 -9.90 4.39
C LEU A 189 47.62 -9.04 3.66
N ASN A 190 48.01 -7.85 3.21
CA ASN A 190 47.12 -6.97 2.48
C ASN A 190 46.72 -7.55 1.10
N GLU A 191 47.66 -8.18 0.38
CA GLU A 191 47.38 -8.85 -0.88
C GLU A 191 46.38 -10.01 -0.69
N LYS A 192 46.58 -10.83 0.34
CA LYS A 192 45.68 -11.94 0.64
C LYS A 192 44.32 -11.50 1.10
N VAL A 193 44.23 -10.45 1.89
CA VAL A 193 42.89 -9.86 2.28
C VAL A 193 42.16 -9.34 1.05
N LYS A 194 42.88 -8.68 0.13
CA LYS A 194 42.33 -8.23 -1.14
C LYS A 194 41.81 -9.39 -1.99
N GLU A 195 42.61 -10.44 -2.15
CA GLU A 195 42.21 -11.66 -2.88
C GLU A 195 40.92 -12.29 -2.29
N ARG A 196 40.83 -12.36 -0.96
CA ARG A 196 39.63 -12.86 -0.29
C ARG A 196 38.40 -11.98 -0.54
N MET A 197 38.53 -10.64 -0.54
CA MET A 197 37.46 -9.71 -0.87
C MET A 197 37.03 -9.85 -2.33
N GLU A 198 37.98 -10.02 -3.27
CA GLU A 198 37.68 -10.28 -4.68
C GLU A 198 36.96 -11.62 -4.85
N ASN A 199 37.34 -12.65 -4.09
CA ASN A 199 36.61 -13.92 -4.06
C ASN A 199 35.16 -13.76 -3.58
N ILE A 200 34.93 -13.06 -2.47
CA ILE A 200 33.57 -12.77 -1.98
C ILE A 200 32.75 -12.07 -3.07
N ALA A 201 33.33 -11.02 -3.68
CA ALA A 201 32.61 -10.24 -4.70
C ALA A 201 32.26 -11.04 -5.97
N THR A 202 33.09 -12.05 -6.32
CA THR A 202 32.87 -12.91 -7.49
C THR A 202 31.92 -14.07 -7.17
N ARG A 203 32.07 -14.64 -5.98
CA ARG A 203 31.33 -15.83 -5.57
C ARG A 203 29.84 -15.60 -5.36
N ILE A 204 29.42 -14.41 -4.85
CA ILE A 204 28.03 -14.07 -4.65
C ILE A 204 27.22 -14.18 -5.97
N PRO A 205 27.58 -13.48 -7.06
CA PRO A 205 26.82 -13.61 -8.31
C PRO A 205 26.94 -15.01 -8.94
N GLU A 206 28.03 -15.75 -8.72
CA GLU A 206 28.15 -17.14 -9.19
C GLU A 206 27.11 -18.06 -8.52
N ILE A 207 26.95 -17.98 -7.19
CA ILE A 207 25.97 -18.78 -6.45
C ILE A 207 24.55 -18.43 -6.93
N ILE A 208 24.21 -17.14 -7.02
CA ILE A 208 22.89 -16.69 -7.49
C ILE A 208 22.60 -17.23 -8.89
N LYS A 209 23.60 -17.17 -9.79
CA LYS A 209 23.49 -17.66 -11.16
C LYS A 209 23.34 -19.17 -11.23
N SER A 210 24.00 -19.94 -10.34
CA SER A 210 23.90 -21.40 -10.30
C SER A 210 22.48 -21.90 -10.04
N HIS A 211 21.65 -21.07 -9.37
CA HIS A 211 20.23 -21.31 -9.14
C HIS A 211 19.33 -20.80 -10.29
N GLY A 212 19.90 -20.42 -11.43
CA GLY A 212 19.14 -19.99 -12.61
C GLY A 212 18.54 -18.59 -12.52
N LYS A 213 18.97 -17.77 -11.53
CA LYS A 213 18.49 -16.39 -11.39
C LYS A 213 19.29 -15.46 -12.31
N ASP A 214 18.66 -14.39 -12.76
CA ASP A 214 19.34 -13.33 -13.51
C ASP A 214 20.31 -12.56 -12.60
N VAL A 215 21.49 -12.30 -13.13
CA VAL A 215 22.56 -11.55 -12.44
C VAL A 215 23.06 -10.37 -13.28
N SER A 216 22.31 -9.95 -14.30
CA SER A 216 22.68 -8.86 -15.21
C SER A 216 22.98 -7.55 -14.46
N ASP A 217 22.25 -7.31 -13.39
CA ASP A 217 22.34 -6.11 -12.55
C ASP A 217 23.29 -6.30 -11.35
N ILE A 218 23.86 -7.49 -11.16
CA ILE A 218 24.76 -7.80 -10.02
C ILE A 218 26.21 -7.83 -10.52
N ARG A 219 26.91 -6.72 -10.31
CA ARG A 219 28.33 -6.60 -10.77
C ARG A 219 29.31 -6.84 -9.64
N SER A 220 30.23 -7.79 -9.84
CA SER A 220 31.30 -8.06 -8.86
C SER A 220 32.12 -6.83 -8.53
N SER A 221 32.32 -5.91 -9.49
CA SER A 221 33.02 -4.64 -9.24
C SER A 221 32.30 -3.73 -8.24
N GLU A 222 31.00 -3.66 -8.29
CA GLU A 222 30.20 -2.86 -7.34
C GLU A 222 30.19 -3.50 -5.95
N ILE A 223 30.09 -4.82 -5.89
CA ILE A 223 30.22 -5.54 -4.62
C ILE A 223 31.60 -5.25 -4.01
N LEU A 224 32.67 -5.35 -4.80
CA LEU A 224 34.02 -5.07 -4.31
C LEU A 224 34.20 -3.62 -3.84
N GLU A 225 33.61 -2.66 -4.53
CA GLU A 225 33.59 -1.25 -4.09
C GLU A 225 32.94 -1.10 -2.71
N LYS A 226 31.76 -1.71 -2.50
CA LYS A 226 31.05 -1.71 -1.21
C LYS A 226 31.85 -2.41 -0.11
N LEU A 227 32.55 -3.52 -0.41
CA LEU A 227 33.44 -4.20 0.54
C LEU A 227 34.64 -3.34 0.96
N ASN A 228 35.07 -2.41 0.10
CA ASN A 228 36.15 -1.46 0.38
C ASN A 228 35.66 -0.16 1.05
N ALA A 229 34.36 0.08 1.14
CA ALA A 229 33.83 1.29 1.71
C ALA A 229 34.23 1.48 3.18
N GLU A 230 34.43 2.74 3.60
CA GLU A 230 34.65 3.07 5.01
C GLU A 230 33.32 3.31 5.72
N SER A 231 32.52 2.24 5.81
CA SER A 231 31.22 2.28 6.45
C SER A 231 31.04 1.15 7.45
N GLN A 232 30.02 1.27 8.29
CA GLN A 232 29.64 0.26 9.27
C GLN A 232 28.59 -0.72 8.71
N TYR A 233 27.96 -0.36 7.59
CA TYR A 233 26.89 -1.17 6.99
C TYR A 233 26.77 -0.84 5.50
N GLU A 234 26.82 -1.89 4.66
CA GLU A 234 26.59 -1.82 3.22
C GLU A 234 25.68 -2.95 2.79
N VAL A 235 24.76 -2.64 1.87
CA VAL A 235 23.91 -3.65 1.22
C VAL A 235 24.61 -4.07 -0.08
N LEU A 236 25.05 -5.32 -0.15
CA LEU A 236 25.76 -5.88 -1.31
C LEU A 236 24.79 -6.17 -2.45
N VAL A 237 23.76 -6.99 -2.16
CA VAL A 237 22.75 -7.41 -3.13
C VAL A 237 21.40 -7.43 -2.41
N ARG A 238 20.36 -6.96 -3.08
CA ARG A 238 18.96 -7.00 -2.62
C ARG A 238 18.18 -8.11 -3.31
N ASN A 239 17.01 -8.43 -2.78
CA ASN A 239 16.02 -9.32 -3.40
C ASN A 239 16.56 -10.74 -3.66
N VAL A 240 17.38 -11.25 -2.76
CA VAL A 240 17.91 -12.61 -2.85
C VAL A 240 16.94 -13.59 -2.20
N ASP A 241 16.67 -14.70 -2.89
CA ASP A 241 15.86 -15.79 -2.37
C ASP A 241 16.42 -16.29 -1.02
N PRO A 242 15.56 -16.57 -0.02
CA PRO A 242 16.03 -16.99 1.31
C PRO A 242 16.95 -18.19 1.33
N ASP A 243 16.69 -19.18 0.47
CA ASP A 243 17.51 -20.42 0.41
C ASP A 243 18.89 -20.12 -0.20
N ILE A 244 18.93 -19.30 -1.26
CA ILE A 244 20.17 -18.84 -1.89
C ILE A 244 20.97 -17.97 -0.91
N ALA A 245 20.32 -17.08 -0.18
CA ALA A 245 20.96 -16.24 0.81
C ALA A 245 21.57 -17.07 1.96
N THR A 246 20.89 -18.15 2.36
CA THR A 246 21.40 -19.08 3.37
C THR A 246 22.67 -19.79 2.86
N GLU A 247 22.66 -20.30 1.63
CA GLU A 247 23.84 -20.90 1.01
C GLU A 247 25.03 -19.91 0.96
N ILE A 248 24.74 -18.65 0.57
CA ILE A 248 25.78 -17.60 0.53
C ILE A 248 26.36 -17.33 1.92
N THR A 249 25.53 -17.21 2.95
CA THR A 249 26.01 -16.95 4.32
C THR A 249 26.73 -18.13 4.94
N ASP A 250 26.38 -19.35 4.57
CA ASP A 250 27.08 -20.57 4.99
C ASP A 250 28.47 -20.68 4.34
N GLU A 251 28.60 -20.33 3.05
CA GLU A 251 29.87 -20.35 2.33
C GLU A 251 30.73 -19.11 2.68
N LEU A 252 30.10 -17.95 2.90
CA LEU A 252 30.73 -16.65 3.14
C LEU A 252 30.34 -16.06 4.49
N PRO A 253 30.83 -16.54 5.63
CA PRO A 253 30.35 -16.15 6.97
C PRO A 253 30.50 -14.66 7.32
N SER A 254 31.27 -13.90 6.54
CA SER A 254 31.42 -12.44 6.70
C SER A 254 30.27 -11.66 6.07
N VAL A 255 29.38 -12.31 5.33
CA VAL A 255 28.18 -11.74 4.72
C VAL A 255 26.99 -12.13 5.58
N ALA A 256 26.16 -11.16 5.92
CA ALA A 256 24.88 -11.38 6.61
C ALA A 256 23.72 -11.35 5.61
N ALA A 257 22.60 -11.95 5.98
CA ALA A 257 21.37 -11.94 5.21
C ALA A 257 20.25 -11.32 6.04
N ASP A 258 20.00 -10.03 5.83
CA ASP A 258 18.94 -9.31 6.54
C ASP A 258 17.59 -9.62 5.90
N HIS A 259 16.55 -9.65 6.72
CA HIS A 259 15.19 -9.85 6.26
C HIS A 259 14.76 -8.68 5.35
N GLN A 260 14.18 -9.03 4.21
CA GLN A 260 13.61 -8.08 3.26
C GLN A 260 12.36 -8.70 2.64
N ASP A 261 11.24 -8.00 2.71
CA ASP A 261 10.05 -8.36 1.98
C ASP A 261 9.98 -7.59 0.67
N ILE A 262 9.53 -8.27 -0.39
CA ILE A 262 9.30 -7.69 -1.70
C ILE A 262 7.80 -7.69 -1.93
N ARG A 263 7.26 -6.52 -2.29
CA ARG A 263 5.87 -6.41 -2.74
C ARG A 263 5.82 -6.61 -4.24
N GLU A 264 5.15 -7.66 -4.67
CA GLU A 264 5.01 -8.03 -6.07
C GLU A 264 3.64 -7.60 -6.61
N TYR A 265 3.65 -7.06 -7.84
CA TYR A 265 2.47 -6.62 -8.59
C TYR A 265 2.42 -7.38 -9.92
N PRO A 266 1.85 -8.59 -9.94
CA PRO A 266 1.99 -9.51 -11.10
C PRO A 266 1.32 -9.01 -12.37
N ASN A 267 0.36 -8.10 -12.26
CA ASN A 267 -0.47 -7.64 -13.38
C ASN A 267 0.09 -6.39 -14.09
N GLY A 268 1.28 -5.92 -13.67
CA GLY A 268 1.93 -4.75 -14.28
C GLY A 268 1.04 -3.51 -14.20
N ALA A 269 0.76 -2.88 -15.36
CA ALA A 269 -0.07 -1.68 -15.44
C ALA A 269 -1.59 -1.93 -15.28
N ILE A 270 -2.04 -3.21 -15.28
CA ILE A 270 -3.48 -3.51 -15.20
C ILE A 270 -4.00 -3.27 -13.79
N GLY A 271 -4.90 -2.29 -13.66
CA GLY A 271 -5.49 -1.89 -12.38
C GLY A 271 -4.48 -1.30 -11.38
N GLU A 272 -3.29 -0.91 -11.82
CA GLU A 272 -2.24 -0.39 -10.94
C GLU A 272 -2.68 0.85 -10.17
N ASN A 273 -3.33 1.80 -10.83
CA ASN A 273 -3.86 3.03 -10.20
C ASN A 273 -4.98 2.79 -9.19
N ILE A 274 -5.55 1.59 -9.14
CA ILE A 274 -6.49 1.16 -8.10
C ILE A 274 -5.73 0.47 -6.97
N VAL A 275 -4.96 -0.57 -7.29
CA VAL A 275 -4.16 -1.32 -6.33
C VAL A 275 -3.12 -0.41 -5.68
N GLY A 276 -2.44 0.38 -6.50
CA GLY A 276 -1.40 1.28 -6.05
C GLY A 276 -0.09 0.56 -5.74
N ARG A 277 0.76 1.21 -4.96
CA ARG A 277 2.07 0.68 -4.60
C ARG A 277 2.53 1.15 -3.24
N ILE A 278 3.54 0.46 -2.70
CA ILE A 278 4.24 0.86 -1.49
C ILE A 278 5.51 1.67 -1.82
N SER A 279 5.97 2.45 -0.84
CA SER A 279 7.27 3.10 -0.85
C SER A 279 8.40 2.10 -0.58
N MET A 280 9.64 2.53 -0.74
CA MET A 280 10.83 1.71 -0.37
C MET A 280 10.85 1.33 1.13
N ASP A 281 10.17 2.10 1.98
CA ASP A 281 10.06 1.84 3.41
C ASP A 281 8.88 0.90 3.76
N GLY A 282 8.16 0.39 2.76
CA GLY A 282 7.06 -0.56 2.92
C GLY A 282 5.71 0.07 3.27
N ASN A 283 5.59 1.42 3.29
CA ASN A 283 4.32 2.11 3.55
C ASN A 283 3.53 2.29 2.26
N GLY A 284 2.22 2.20 2.32
CA GLY A 284 1.34 2.49 1.20
C GLY A 284 1.53 3.92 0.67
N GLN A 285 1.73 4.08 -0.64
CA GLN A 285 2.03 5.36 -1.27
C GLN A 285 0.93 5.83 -2.22
N PHE A 286 0.35 4.93 -2.99
CA PHE A 286 -0.70 5.20 -3.97
C PHE A 286 -1.82 4.17 -3.86
N GLY A 287 -3.00 4.48 -4.42
CA GLY A 287 -4.12 3.58 -4.58
C GLY A 287 -4.60 2.95 -3.27
N PHE A 288 -5.13 1.74 -3.36
CA PHE A 288 -5.65 0.96 -2.23
C PHE A 288 -4.58 0.67 -1.18
N GLU A 289 -3.33 0.47 -1.62
CA GLU A 289 -2.18 0.31 -0.71
C GLU A 289 -2.02 1.49 0.25
N ALA A 290 -2.30 2.72 -0.22
CA ALA A 290 -2.20 3.93 0.60
C ALA A 290 -3.42 4.13 1.50
N SER A 291 -4.64 4.01 0.96
CA SER A 291 -5.86 4.26 1.72
C SER A 291 -6.11 3.22 2.81
N ASN A 292 -5.63 1.99 2.61
CA ASN A 292 -5.80 0.86 3.53
C ASN A 292 -4.49 0.35 4.13
N ASP A 293 -3.48 1.24 4.24
CA ASP A 293 -2.16 0.88 4.76
C ASP A 293 -2.21 0.24 6.15
N SER A 294 -3.00 0.81 7.06
CA SER A 294 -3.15 0.29 8.43
C SER A 294 -3.75 -1.13 8.50
N LEU A 295 -4.59 -1.49 7.53
CA LEU A 295 -5.19 -2.82 7.42
C LEU A 295 -4.18 -3.82 6.85
N LEU A 296 -3.44 -3.39 5.83
CA LEU A 296 -2.51 -4.24 5.08
C LEU A 296 -1.15 -4.43 5.74
N ALA A 297 -0.61 -3.42 6.44
CA ALA A 297 0.76 -3.42 6.94
C ALA A 297 1.00 -4.39 8.11
N GLY A 298 -0.04 -4.70 8.89
CA GLY A 298 0.10 -5.48 10.13
C GLY A 298 0.84 -4.72 11.24
N ASN A 299 1.25 -5.46 12.26
CA ASN A 299 1.98 -4.91 13.40
C ASN A 299 3.29 -5.65 13.59
N ASN A 300 4.40 -4.94 13.51
CA ASN A 300 5.72 -5.51 13.70
C ASN A 300 5.87 -6.08 15.11
N GLY A 301 6.43 -7.26 15.19
CA GLY A 301 6.93 -7.85 16.42
C GLY A 301 8.20 -7.15 16.89
N ARG A 302 8.53 -7.34 18.14
CA ARG A 302 9.79 -6.89 18.70
C ARG A 302 10.29 -7.83 19.78
N SER A 303 11.60 -7.93 19.90
CA SER A 303 12.25 -8.57 21.01
C SER A 303 13.47 -7.77 21.45
N THR A 304 13.79 -7.85 22.73
CA THR A 304 14.94 -7.16 23.30
C THR A 304 15.96 -8.20 23.77
N GLN A 305 17.22 -8.07 23.36
CA GLN A 305 18.29 -8.97 23.75
C GLN A 305 19.59 -8.20 24.02
N ASP A 306 20.36 -8.65 25.00
CA ASP A 306 21.67 -8.08 25.26
C ASP A 306 22.75 -8.78 24.40
N MET A 307 23.65 -7.96 23.85
CA MET A 307 24.72 -8.41 23.00
C MET A 307 26.06 -8.27 23.72
N SER A 308 26.98 -9.17 23.46
CA SER A 308 28.37 -9.05 23.88
C SER A 308 29.10 -7.97 23.07
N ILE A 309 30.28 -7.57 23.50
CA ILE A 309 31.12 -6.62 22.78
C ILE A 309 31.54 -7.11 21.37
N LEU A 310 31.45 -8.42 21.15
CA LEU A 310 31.72 -9.07 19.87
C LEU A 310 30.46 -9.28 19.02
N GLY A 311 29.32 -8.68 19.42
CA GLY A 311 28.06 -8.81 18.69
C GLY A 311 27.34 -10.16 18.87
N GLN A 312 27.73 -10.99 19.82
CA GLN A 312 27.08 -12.27 20.10
C GLN A 312 25.95 -12.08 21.13
N ALA A 313 24.82 -12.70 20.86
CA ALA A 313 23.68 -12.72 21.78
C ALA A 313 24.04 -13.35 23.13
N ILE A 314 23.72 -12.69 24.22
CA ILE A 314 23.95 -13.24 25.57
C ILE A 314 22.78 -14.14 25.91
N PRO A 315 23.00 -15.46 26.13
CA PRO A 315 21.93 -16.41 26.46
C PRO A 315 21.15 -15.97 27.71
N GLY A 316 19.82 -16.09 27.66
CA GLY A 316 18.93 -15.79 28.77
C GLY A 316 18.62 -14.29 28.98
N THR A 317 19.05 -13.41 28.07
CA THR A 317 18.73 -11.97 28.13
C THR A 317 17.58 -11.56 27.20
N LEU A 318 16.99 -12.50 26.46
CA LEU A 318 15.83 -12.28 25.61
C LEU A 318 14.61 -11.91 26.46
N ARG A 319 14.03 -10.74 26.21
CA ARG A 319 12.89 -10.16 26.94
C ARG A 319 12.02 -9.31 26.02
N ASP A 320 10.88 -8.83 26.54
CA ASP A 320 9.93 -7.94 25.83
C ASP A 320 9.52 -8.50 24.47
N GLN A 321 9.29 -9.82 24.40
CA GLN A 321 8.87 -10.49 23.18
C GLN A 321 7.41 -10.17 22.87
N ILE A 322 7.20 -9.41 21.78
CA ILE A 322 5.90 -9.16 21.16
C ILE A 322 5.98 -9.83 19.78
N PRO A 323 5.16 -10.82 19.49
CA PRO A 323 5.15 -11.46 18.18
C PRO A 323 4.65 -10.46 17.11
N ALA A 324 5.14 -10.61 15.88
CA ALA A 324 4.57 -9.92 14.74
C ALA A 324 3.13 -10.42 14.49
N VAL A 325 2.28 -9.52 14.03
CA VAL A 325 0.93 -9.83 13.54
C VAL A 325 0.87 -9.38 12.09
N ASP A 326 0.75 -10.33 11.19
CA ASP A 326 0.70 -10.04 9.75
C ASP A 326 -0.53 -9.20 9.39
N GLY A 327 -0.43 -8.45 8.31
CA GLY A 327 -1.52 -7.63 7.81
C GLY A 327 -2.68 -8.47 7.26
N ALA A 328 -3.86 -7.87 7.23
CA ALA A 328 -5.05 -8.51 6.71
C ALA A 328 -4.95 -8.74 5.19
N SER A 329 -5.44 -9.86 4.73
CA SER A 329 -5.65 -10.14 3.31
C SER A 329 -7.00 -9.57 2.89
N VAL A 330 -7.03 -8.88 1.74
CA VAL A 330 -8.22 -8.20 1.22
C VAL A 330 -8.59 -8.73 -0.15
N GLU A 331 -9.85 -9.09 -0.30
CA GLU A 331 -10.48 -9.43 -1.56
C GLU A 331 -11.24 -8.20 -2.07
N LEU A 332 -10.87 -7.71 -3.25
CA LEU A 332 -11.53 -6.59 -3.90
C LEU A 332 -12.75 -7.07 -4.72
N THR A 333 -13.65 -6.14 -5.00
CA THR A 333 -14.79 -6.39 -5.90
C THR A 333 -14.37 -6.43 -7.37
N LEU A 334 -13.16 -5.97 -7.67
CA LEU A 334 -12.60 -5.97 -9.03
C LEU A 334 -12.57 -7.37 -9.62
N ASP A 335 -12.81 -7.42 -10.91
CA ASP A 335 -12.65 -8.58 -11.76
C ASP A 335 -11.46 -8.34 -12.70
N LEU A 336 -10.39 -9.08 -12.52
CA LEU A 336 -9.13 -8.85 -13.24
C LEU A 336 -9.27 -9.03 -14.76
N ASP A 337 -10.07 -9.99 -15.21
CA ASP A 337 -10.31 -10.23 -16.63
C ASP A 337 -11.07 -9.07 -17.25
N LEU A 338 -12.12 -8.61 -16.56
CA LEU A 338 -12.87 -7.42 -16.97
C LEU A 338 -12.01 -6.17 -16.97
N GLN A 339 -11.25 -5.93 -15.90
CA GLN A 339 -10.32 -4.80 -15.78
C GLN A 339 -9.32 -4.79 -16.94
N THR A 340 -8.76 -5.96 -17.27
CA THR A 340 -7.83 -6.12 -18.39
C THR A 340 -8.50 -5.77 -19.71
N TYR A 341 -9.71 -6.33 -19.94
CA TYR A 341 -10.45 -6.07 -21.17
C TYR A 341 -10.80 -4.59 -21.34
N VAL A 342 -11.36 -3.98 -20.28
CA VAL A 342 -11.80 -2.57 -20.32
C VAL A 342 -10.60 -1.64 -20.51
N GLN A 343 -9.50 -1.86 -19.80
CA GLN A 343 -8.31 -1.04 -19.94
C GLN A 343 -7.68 -1.12 -21.34
N GLN A 344 -7.61 -2.33 -21.91
CA GLN A 344 -7.15 -2.50 -23.30
C GLN A 344 -8.08 -1.85 -24.31
N ALA A 345 -9.39 -1.94 -24.12
CA ALA A 345 -10.38 -1.31 -24.98
C ALA A 345 -10.30 0.22 -24.92
N LEU A 346 -10.05 0.79 -23.74
CA LEU A 346 -9.81 2.22 -23.56
C LEU A 346 -8.54 2.70 -24.26
N GLU A 347 -7.43 1.98 -24.12
CA GLU A 347 -6.17 2.32 -24.82
C GLU A 347 -6.34 2.26 -26.35
N GLN A 348 -7.09 1.30 -26.87
CA GLN A 348 -7.41 1.22 -28.29
C GLN A 348 -8.32 2.38 -28.72
N ALA A 349 -9.34 2.73 -27.94
CA ALA A 349 -10.23 3.84 -28.21
C ALA A 349 -9.50 5.18 -28.18
N LYS A 350 -8.62 5.39 -27.21
CA LYS A 350 -7.72 6.56 -27.13
C LYS A 350 -6.86 6.67 -28.39
N ALA A 351 -6.17 5.59 -28.76
CA ALA A 351 -5.30 5.57 -29.93
C ALA A 351 -6.08 5.78 -31.26
N ALA A 352 -7.29 5.24 -31.36
CA ALA A 352 -8.12 5.35 -32.56
C ALA A 352 -8.78 6.73 -32.71
N SER A 353 -9.13 7.36 -31.58
CA SER A 353 -9.84 8.64 -31.55
C SER A 353 -8.89 9.86 -31.41
N GLY A 354 -7.62 9.65 -31.11
CA GLY A 354 -6.68 10.73 -30.81
C GLY A 354 -6.98 11.45 -29.49
N ALA A 355 -7.75 10.83 -28.58
CA ALA A 355 -8.08 11.41 -27.30
C ALA A 355 -6.82 11.55 -26.42
N ASP A 356 -6.78 12.59 -25.60
CA ASP A 356 -5.68 12.81 -24.65
C ASP A 356 -5.70 11.78 -23.52
N ASP A 357 -6.90 11.48 -22.98
CA ASP A 357 -7.11 10.48 -21.98
C ASP A 357 -8.50 9.81 -22.10
N ALA A 358 -8.67 8.66 -21.45
CA ALA A 358 -9.95 7.99 -21.34
C ALA A 358 -10.09 7.25 -20.00
N SER A 359 -11.30 7.22 -19.49
CA SER A 359 -11.66 6.49 -18.28
C SER A 359 -12.97 5.73 -18.44
N ALA A 360 -13.10 4.59 -17.75
CA ALA A 360 -14.35 3.84 -17.67
C ALA A 360 -14.53 3.20 -16.30
N VAL A 361 -15.76 3.20 -15.82
CA VAL A 361 -16.19 2.53 -14.59
C VAL A 361 -17.30 1.57 -14.91
N VAL A 362 -17.18 0.34 -14.40
CA VAL A 362 -18.21 -0.69 -14.49
C VAL A 362 -18.66 -1.05 -13.08
N LEU A 363 -19.96 -0.88 -12.81
CA LEU A 363 -20.58 -1.22 -11.54
C LEU A 363 -21.56 -2.39 -11.69
N ASP A 364 -21.64 -3.21 -10.67
CA ASP A 364 -22.81 -4.06 -10.48
C ASP A 364 -24.04 -3.17 -10.19
N ALA A 365 -25.10 -3.37 -10.95
CA ALA A 365 -26.27 -2.50 -10.88
C ALA A 365 -27.03 -2.60 -9.55
N LYS A 366 -26.93 -3.72 -8.82
CA LYS A 366 -27.68 -4.00 -7.60
C LYS A 366 -26.91 -3.74 -6.33
N THR A 367 -25.57 -3.93 -6.36
CA THR A 367 -24.71 -3.83 -5.17
C THR A 367 -23.83 -2.59 -5.17
N ALA A 368 -23.71 -1.89 -6.31
CA ALA A 368 -22.75 -0.80 -6.54
C ALA A 368 -21.28 -1.23 -6.37
N GLU A 369 -21.00 -2.55 -6.37
CA GLU A 369 -19.63 -3.05 -6.39
C GLU A 369 -18.91 -2.57 -7.66
N VAL A 370 -17.69 -2.06 -7.50
CA VAL A 370 -16.84 -1.68 -8.63
C VAL A 370 -16.23 -2.95 -9.22
N LEU A 371 -16.72 -3.34 -10.40
CA LEU A 371 -16.23 -4.53 -11.11
C LEU A 371 -14.98 -4.23 -11.94
N ALA A 372 -14.90 -3.01 -12.49
CA ALA A 372 -13.72 -2.47 -13.15
C ALA A 372 -13.70 -0.95 -13.05
N MET A 373 -12.51 -0.38 -12.96
CA MET A 373 -12.26 1.06 -12.98
C MET A 373 -10.96 1.27 -13.75
N ALA A 374 -11.08 1.54 -15.04
CA ALA A 374 -9.96 1.58 -15.95
C ALA A 374 -9.66 2.99 -16.42
N ASN A 375 -8.37 3.30 -16.55
CA ASN A 375 -7.88 4.55 -17.07
C ASN A 375 -6.75 4.29 -18.06
N THR A 376 -6.54 5.20 -19.01
CA THR A 376 -5.38 5.18 -19.89
C THR A 376 -4.15 5.76 -19.20
N GLY A 377 -2.96 5.50 -19.74
CA GLY A 377 -1.73 6.10 -19.23
C GLY A 377 -1.30 5.61 -17.84
N THR A 378 -1.69 4.42 -17.43
CA THR A 378 -1.28 3.80 -16.14
C THR A 378 0.18 3.37 -16.16
N ILE A 379 0.86 3.49 -15.02
CA ILE A 379 2.25 3.08 -14.83
C ILE A 379 2.35 1.58 -14.62
N ASN A 380 3.37 0.94 -15.22
CA ASN A 380 3.77 -0.42 -14.86
C ASN A 380 4.80 -0.34 -13.71
N PRO A 381 4.48 -0.77 -12.49
CA PRO A 381 5.39 -0.66 -11.34
C PRO A 381 6.64 -1.54 -11.48
N ASN A 382 6.64 -2.51 -12.38
CA ASN A 382 7.75 -3.44 -12.63
C ASN A 382 8.76 -2.91 -13.65
N GLU A 383 8.52 -1.73 -14.24
CA GLU A 383 9.39 -1.07 -15.20
C GLU A 383 9.96 0.26 -14.64
N ASP A 384 10.82 0.93 -15.41
CA ASP A 384 11.37 2.23 -15.03
C ASP A 384 10.24 3.27 -14.90
N THR A 385 9.83 3.54 -13.68
CA THR A 385 8.74 4.47 -13.36
C THR A 385 9.09 5.91 -13.69
N ALA A 386 10.37 6.31 -13.57
CA ALA A 386 10.78 7.67 -13.87
C ALA A 386 10.61 7.98 -15.37
N LYS A 387 11.02 7.04 -16.22
CA LYS A 387 10.84 7.13 -17.65
C LYS A 387 9.35 7.17 -18.05
N GLN A 388 8.51 6.34 -17.44
CA GLN A 388 7.07 6.32 -17.72
C GLN A 388 6.39 7.64 -17.33
N ILE A 389 6.82 8.28 -16.24
CA ILE A 389 6.34 9.62 -15.84
C ILE A 389 6.78 10.68 -16.88
N GLU A 390 8.01 10.62 -17.39
CA GLU A 390 8.47 11.49 -18.47
C GLU A 390 7.67 11.27 -19.77
N GLU A 391 7.14 10.08 -19.99
CA GLU A 391 6.24 9.73 -21.09
C GLU A 391 4.78 10.17 -20.85
N GLY A 392 4.47 10.81 -19.71
CA GLY A 392 3.15 11.34 -19.37
C GLY A 392 2.24 10.35 -18.64
N LYS A 393 2.74 9.17 -18.22
CA LYS A 393 1.94 8.25 -17.42
C LYS A 393 1.88 8.67 -15.94
N SER A 394 0.84 8.25 -15.23
CA SER A 394 0.58 8.67 -13.86
C SER A 394 0.15 7.49 -12.97
N PHE A 395 0.40 7.63 -11.67
CA PHE A 395 -0.19 6.79 -10.61
C PHE A 395 -1.61 7.24 -10.22
N ASP A 396 -2.05 8.37 -10.74
CA ASP A 396 -3.35 8.92 -10.44
C ASP A 396 -4.49 8.04 -10.98
N ASN A 397 -5.67 8.18 -10.38
CA ASN A 397 -6.87 7.50 -10.80
C ASN A 397 -7.91 8.53 -11.31
N PRO A 398 -7.83 8.94 -12.58
CA PRO A 398 -8.72 9.95 -13.15
C PRO A 398 -10.20 9.63 -12.99
N SER A 399 -10.58 8.36 -12.89
CA SER A 399 -11.97 7.96 -12.68
C SER A 399 -12.60 8.53 -11.40
N ILE A 400 -11.77 8.92 -10.41
CA ILE A 400 -12.22 9.49 -9.13
C ILE A 400 -11.59 10.84 -8.80
N THR A 401 -10.45 11.21 -9.44
CA THR A 401 -9.70 12.42 -9.10
C THR A 401 -9.92 13.55 -10.07
N HIS A 402 -10.28 13.27 -11.34
CA HIS A 402 -10.46 14.28 -12.41
C HIS A 402 -11.94 14.50 -12.74
N PRO A 403 -12.59 15.51 -12.14
CA PRO A 403 -13.96 15.83 -12.47
C PRO A 403 -14.06 16.61 -13.79
N PHE A 404 -15.10 16.33 -14.53
CA PHE A 404 -15.40 16.97 -15.83
C PHE A 404 -16.88 17.37 -15.91
N GLU A 405 -17.24 18.30 -16.79
CA GLU A 405 -18.64 18.63 -17.02
C GLU A 405 -19.33 17.46 -17.75
N PRO A 406 -20.38 16.84 -17.14
CA PRO A 406 -21.00 15.62 -17.68
C PRO A 406 -21.75 15.87 -19.00
N GLY A 407 -22.21 17.09 -19.22
CA GLY A 407 -23.06 17.41 -20.34
C GLY A 407 -24.36 16.59 -20.33
N SER A 408 -24.79 16.19 -21.51
CA SER A 408 -26.10 15.54 -21.69
C SER A 408 -26.32 14.23 -20.96
N VAL A 409 -25.28 13.55 -20.44
CA VAL A 409 -25.48 12.33 -19.61
C VAL A 409 -26.20 12.66 -18.30
N ALA A 410 -26.05 13.89 -17.78
CA ALA A 410 -26.74 14.35 -16.57
C ALA A 410 -28.24 14.62 -16.76
N LYS A 411 -28.73 14.72 -18.00
CA LYS A 411 -30.18 14.95 -18.27
C LYS A 411 -31.09 13.88 -17.66
N ILE A 412 -30.53 12.69 -17.37
CA ILE A 412 -31.28 11.61 -16.74
C ILE A 412 -31.76 12.00 -15.31
N ILE A 413 -31.03 12.89 -14.62
CA ILE A 413 -31.42 13.44 -13.32
C ILE A 413 -32.73 14.28 -13.48
N THR A 414 -32.75 15.18 -14.47
CA THR A 414 -33.95 15.97 -14.80
C THR A 414 -35.12 15.06 -15.13
N ALA A 415 -34.88 14.03 -15.96
CA ALA A 415 -35.88 13.04 -16.34
C ALA A 415 -36.45 12.31 -15.13
N ALA A 416 -35.61 11.79 -14.27
CA ALA A 416 -36.01 11.07 -13.06
C ALA A 416 -36.82 11.96 -12.11
N GLY A 417 -36.39 13.23 -11.94
CA GLY A 417 -37.09 14.19 -11.10
C GLY A 417 -38.49 14.54 -11.62
N VAL A 418 -38.63 14.84 -12.90
CA VAL A 418 -39.95 15.19 -13.46
C VAL A 418 -40.93 13.99 -13.52
N ILE A 419 -40.42 12.78 -13.71
CA ILE A 419 -41.22 11.55 -13.63
C ILE A 419 -41.64 11.27 -12.18
N GLN A 420 -40.71 11.37 -11.22
CA GLN A 420 -41.00 11.15 -9.80
C GLN A 420 -42.09 12.11 -9.26
N GLU A 421 -42.04 13.37 -9.68
CA GLU A 421 -42.99 14.39 -9.26
C GLU A 421 -44.31 14.33 -10.08
N GLY A 422 -44.43 13.42 -11.05
CA GLY A 422 -45.59 13.28 -11.89
C GLY A 422 -45.88 14.48 -12.79
N LEU A 423 -44.84 15.23 -13.15
CA LEU A 423 -44.93 16.46 -13.96
C LEU A 423 -44.99 16.19 -15.45
N THR A 424 -44.73 14.95 -15.87
CA THR A 424 -44.81 14.47 -17.24
C THR A 424 -44.97 12.94 -17.28
N THR A 425 -45.32 12.41 -18.46
CA THR A 425 -45.24 10.96 -18.75
C THR A 425 -44.35 10.77 -19.98
N PRO A 426 -43.77 9.57 -20.22
CA PRO A 426 -42.93 9.32 -21.39
C PRO A 426 -43.60 9.69 -22.73
N GLU A 427 -44.91 9.55 -22.84
CA GLU A 427 -45.71 9.75 -24.06
C GLU A 427 -46.23 11.18 -24.18
N GLU A 428 -46.13 12.03 -23.16
CA GLU A 428 -46.57 13.42 -23.25
C GLU A 428 -45.85 14.15 -24.36
N VAL A 429 -46.62 14.83 -25.23
CA VAL A 429 -46.09 15.54 -26.39
C VAL A 429 -45.85 17.02 -26.05
N LEU A 430 -44.58 17.43 -26.12
CA LEU A 430 -44.16 18.80 -25.96
C LEU A 430 -43.92 19.46 -27.31
N GLN A 431 -44.34 20.74 -27.46
CA GLN A 431 -44.00 21.55 -28.63
C GLN A 431 -42.64 22.22 -28.39
N VAL A 432 -41.56 21.61 -28.84
CA VAL A 432 -40.21 22.04 -28.55
C VAL A 432 -39.68 23.00 -29.63
N PRO A 433 -39.46 24.27 -29.30
CA PRO A 433 -38.86 25.23 -30.26
C PRO A 433 -37.34 24.97 -30.35
N GLY A 434 -36.70 25.50 -31.43
CA GLY A 434 -35.27 25.39 -31.62
C GLY A 434 -34.41 26.18 -30.64
N SER A 435 -35.02 27.06 -29.85
CA SER A 435 -34.38 27.83 -28.76
C SER A 435 -35.37 28.23 -27.69
N ILE A 436 -34.85 28.41 -26.48
CA ILE A 436 -35.64 28.94 -25.32
C ILE A 436 -34.80 30.02 -24.63
N GLU A 437 -35.49 31.06 -24.15
CA GLU A 437 -34.90 32.05 -23.24
C GLU A 437 -35.24 31.70 -21.80
N MET A 438 -34.25 31.46 -20.96
CA MET A 438 -34.39 31.18 -19.56
C MET A 438 -33.48 32.08 -18.75
N ALA A 439 -34.05 32.88 -17.88
CA ALA A 439 -33.35 33.82 -16.99
C ALA A 439 -32.27 34.70 -17.69
N GLY A 440 -32.54 35.14 -18.92
CA GLY A 440 -31.68 36.02 -19.72
C GLY A 440 -30.59 35.29 -20.51
N VAL A 441 -30.60 33.95 -20.50
CA VAL A 441 -29.73 33.12 -21.33
C VAL A 441 -30.53 32.47 -22.45
N THR A 442 -30.07 32.57 -23.68
CA THR A 442 -30.69 31.87 -24.82
C THR A 442 -30.01 30.50 -25.00
N VAL A 443 -30.72 29.43 -24.76
CA VAL A 443 -30.25 28.04 -24.97
C VAL A 443 -30.86 27.51 -26.27
N LYS A 444 -30.04 26.78 -27.04
CA LYS A 444 -30.44 26.17 -28.31
C LYS A 444 -30.17 24.66 -28.28
N ASP A 445 -30.91 23.93 -29.11
CA ASP A 445 -30.51 22.56 -29.45
C ASP A 445 -29.27 22.52 -30.34
N ALA A 446 -28.59 21.38 -30.37
CA ALA A 446 -27.36 21.20 -31.14
C ALA A 446 -27.59 21.26 -32.67
N TRP A 447 -28.80 21.23 -33.12
CA TRP A 447 -29.21 21.35 -34.53
C TRP A 447 -30.30 22.41 -34.71
N GLU A 448 -30.32 23.03 -35.86
CA GLU A 448 -31.34 24.02 -36.18
C GLU A 448 -32.67 23.37 -36.57
N HIS A 449 -33.72 23.74 -35.92
CA HIS A 449 -35.10 23.28 -36.20
C HIS A 449 -36.13 24.32 -35.77
N GLY A 450 -37.33 24.18 -36.32
CA GLY A 450 -38.51 24.98 -35.87
C GLY A 450 -39.13 24.36 -34.63
N VAL A 451 -40.44 24.53 -34.47
CA VAL A 451 -41.18 23.85 -33.40
C VAL A 451 -41.40 22.37 -33.81
N VAL A 452 -40.98 21.44 -32.98
CA VAL A 452 -41.13 20.00 -33.23
C VAL A 452 -41.90 19.36 -32.09
N PRO A 453 -42.91 18.49 -32.40
CA PRO A 453 -43.71 17.79 -31.37
C PRO A 453 -42.91 16.56 -30.90
N TYR A 454 -42.05 16.70 -29.88
CA TYR A 454 -41.36 15.57 -29.24
C TYR A 454 -42.20 15.04 -28.07
N THR A 455 -42.21 13.71 -27.94
CA THR A 455 -42.62 13.09 -26.68
C THR A 455 -41.63 13.42 -25.59
N THR A 456 -41.94 13.25 -24.32
CA THR A 456 -40.93 13.36 -23.24
C THR A 456 -39.78 12.37 -23.49
N ALA A 457 -40.07 11.12 -23.90
CA ALA A 457 -39.03 10.17 -24.31
C ALA A 457 -38.21 10.69 -25.52
N GLY A 458 -38.88 11.38 -26.45
CA GLY A 458 -38.21 12.00 -27.61
C GLY A 458 -37.29 13.15 -27.24
N VAL A 459 -37.62 13.97 -26.24
CA VAL A 459 -36.72 15.01 -25.70
C VAL A 459 -35.38 14.41 -25.29
N PHE A 460 -35.42 13.33 -24.52
CA PHE A 460 -34.19 12.68 -24.02
C PHE A 460 -33.54 11.80 -25.08
N GLY A 461 -34.30 11.09 -25.92
CA GLY A 461 -33.81 10.28 -27.01
C GLY A 461 -33.06 11.08 -28.09
N LYS A 462 -33.56 12.28 -28.41
CA LYS A 462 -32.93 13.27 -29.31
C LYS A 462 -31.90 14.16 -28.58
N SER A 463 -31.82 14.09 -27.26
CA SER A 463 -30.95 14.93 -26.46
C SER A 463 -31.25 16.44 -26.54
N SER A 464 -32.52 16.84 -26.72
CA SER A 464 -32.91 18.25 -26.81
C SER A 464 -32.56 18.99 -25.51
N ASN A 465 -31.78 20.07 -25.60
CA ASN A 465 -31.48 20.97 -24.48
C ASN A 465 -32.74 21.76 -24.14
N VAL A 466 -33.41 22.27 -25.17
CA VAL A 466 -34.62 23.09 -25.02
C VAL A 466 -35.76 22.31 -24.37
N GLY A 467 -36.05 21.09 -24.85
CA GLY A 467 -37.07 20.24 -24.24
C GLY A 467 -36.71 19.82 -22.81
N THR A 468 -35.43 19.60 -22.51
CA THR A 468 -34.97 19.31 -21.14
C THR A 468 -35.22 20.50 -20.21
N LEU A 469 -34.92 21.72 -20.64
CA LEU A 469 -35.14 22.94 -19.85
C LEU A 469 -36.60 23.22 -19.64
N MET A 470 -37.49 22.99 -20.64
CA MET A 470 -38.94 23.09 -20.48
C MET A 470 -39.48 22.15 -19.38
N LEU A 471 -38.89 20.95 -19.29
CA LEU A 471 -39.21 19.99 -18.23
C LEU A 471 -38.61 20.39 -16.88
N ALA A 472 -37.35 20.84 -16.87
CA ALA A 472 -36.72 21.35 -15.66
C ALA A 472 -37.43 22.55 -15.06
N GLU A 473 -37.97 23.45 -15.89
CA GLU A 473 -38.79 24.59 -15.43
C GLU A 473 -40.05 24.14 -14.68
N ARG A 474 -40.66 23.01 -15.10
CA ARG A 474 -41.79 22.42 -14.39
C ARG A 474 -41.38 21.86 -13.02
N LEU A 475 -40.17 21.31 -12.93
CA LEU A 475 -39.62 20.79 -11.68
C LEU A 475 -39.27 21.91 -10.69
N GLY A 476 -38.72 23.00 -11.21
CA GLY A 476 -38.26 24.16 -10.45
C GLY A 476 -36.88 23.97 -9.79
N GLU A 477 -36.24 25.11 -9.49
CA GLU A 477 -34.87 25.19 -8.99
C GLU A 477 -34.67 24.39 -7.68
N ASP A 478 -35.52 24.59 -6.69
CA ASP A 478 -35.42 23.97 -5.36
C ASP A 478 -35.47 22.43 -5.44
N LYS A 479 -36.42 21.91 -6.22
CA LYS A 479 -36.57 20.46 -6.40
C LYS A 479 -35.40 19.89 -7.20
N PHE A 480 -34.96 20.59 -8.24
CA PHE A 480 -33.82 20.13 -9.03
C PHE A 480 -32.53 20.09 -8.18
N ALA A 481 -32.28 21.11 -7.34
CA ALA A 481 -31.19 21.12 -6.40
C ALA A 481 -31.27 19.95 -5.42
N GLN A 482 -32.44 19.62 -4.92
CA GLN A 482 -32.66 18.46 -4.05
C GLN A 482 -32.30 17.15 -4.76
N TYR A 483 -32.64 16.98 -6.04
CA TYR A 483 -32.27 15.77 -6.79
C TYR A 483 -30.77 15.68 -7.04
N LEU A 484 -30.11 16.79 -7.33
CA LEU A 484 -28.65 16.79 -7.45
C LEU A 484 -27.96 16.27 -6.18
N ASP A 485 -28.42 16.75 -5.01
CA ASP A 485 -27.93 16.30 -3.70
C ASP A 485 -28.25 14.82 -3.44
N LEU A 486 -29.49 14.38 -3.67
CA LEU A 486 -29.90 12.99 -3.49
C LEU A 486 -29.13 12.01 -4.39
N PHE A 487 -28.79 12.40 -5.61
CA PHE A 487 -27.92 11.64 -6.50
C PHE A 487 -26.46 11.65 -6.06
N GLY A 488 -26.08 12.44 -5.04
CA GLY A 488 -24.73 12.49 -4.47
C GLY A 488 -23.76 13.39 -5.22
N LEU A 489 -24.25 14.36 -5.98
CA LEU A 489 -23.38 15.30 -6.68
C LEU A 489 -22.82 16.37 -5.74
N GLY A 490 -21.56 16.76 -5.95
CA GLY A 490 -20.86 17.67 -5.05
C GLY A 490 -20.48 17.04 -3.71
N GLN A 491 -20.48 15.71 -3.62
CA GLN A 491 -20.13 14.93 -2.44
C GLN A 491 -19.16 13.83 -2.82
N SER A 492 -18.32 13.42 -1.87
CA SER A 492 -17.54 12.17 -1.99
C SER A 492 -18.48 10.97 -2.11
N THR A 493 -18.15 10.00 -2.94
CA THR A 493 -18.93 8.77 -3.09
C THR A 493 -18.72 7.80 -1.94
N GLY A 494 -17.64 7.95 -1.16
CA GLY A 494 -17.28 7.04 -0.08
C GLY A 494 -16.42 5.85 -0.51
N ILE A 495 -15.99 5.79 -1.78
CA ILE A 495 -15.11 4.71 -2.27
C ILE A 495 -13.83 4.63 -1.44
N GLU A 496 -13.39 3.41 -1.08
CA GLU A 496 -12.24 3.20 -0.20
C GLU A 496 -10.88 3.43 -0.90
N LEU A 497 -10.81 4.44 -1.77
CA LEU A 497 -9.62 4.87 -2.50
C LEU A 497 -9.22 6.30 -2.11
N PRO A 498 -7.94 6.67 -2.21
CA PRO A 498 -7.47 7.98 -1.79
C PRO A 498 -7.76 9.04 -2.85
N SER A 499 -7.76 10.31 -2.40
CA SER A 499 -7.79 11.50 -3.27
C SER A 499 -9.05 11.65 -4.13
N GLU A 500 -10.17 11.06 -3.71
CA GLU A 500 -11.44 11.24 -4.40
C GLU A 500 -11.83 12.72 -4.46
N SER A 501 -12.28 13.17 -5.63
CA SER A 501 -12.85 14.49 -5.85
C SER A 501 -14.36 14.47 -5.63
N GLU A 502 -14.85 15.41 -4.85
CA GLU A 502 -16.29 15.63 -4.68
C GLU A 502 -16.97 16.20 -5.95
N GLY A 503 -16.15 16.57 -6.96
CA GLY A 503 -16.62 17.32 -8.11
C GLY A 503 -16.88 18.79 -7.75
N LEU A 504 -17.60 19.48 -8.62
CA LEU A 504 -18.01 20.87 -8.40
C LEU A 504 -19.53 21.00 -8.60
N LEU A 505 -20.23 21.37 -7.56
CA LEU A 505 -21.64 21.74 -7.63
C LEU A 505 -21.82 23.07 -6.92
N PRO A 506 -22.27 24.15 -7.63
CA PRO A 506 -22.55 25.41 -6.97
C PRO A 506 -23.70 25.26 -5.97
N ALA A 507 -23.54 25.83 -4.78
CA ALA A 507 -24.58 25.80 -3.76
C ALA A 507 -25.82 26.57 -4.26
N PRO A 508 -27.04 26.12 -3.92
CA PRO A 508 -28.30 26.76 -4.42
C PRO A 508 -28.36 28.28 -4.19
N GLU A 509 -27.80 28.75 -3.08
CA GLU A 509 -27.76 30.18 -2.73
C GLU A 509 -26.83 30.99 -3.66
N GLN A 510 -25.95 30.33 -4.39
CA GLN A 510 -25.02 30.94 -5.36
C GLN A 510 -25.58 30.93 -6.78
N TRP A 511 -26.72 30.28 -7.00
CA TRP A 511 -27.31 30.20 -8.34
C TRP A 511 -27.73 31.58 -8.82
N SER A 512 -27.22 31.93 -9.99
CA SER A 512 -27.73 33.02 -10.79
C SER A 512 -28.81 32.49 -11.73
N GLY A 513 -29.58 33.36 -12.34
CA GLY A 513 -30.58 32.93 -13.33
C GLY A 513 -30.00 32.06 -14.44
N GLY A 514 -28.74 32.33 -14.88
CA GLY A 514 -28.06 31.53 -15.87
C GLY A 514 -27.60 30.14 -15.36
N THR A 515 -27.44 29.96 -14.05
CA THR A 515 -27.03 28.68 -13.46
C THR A 515 -28.09 27.60 -13.72
N PHE A 516 -29.36 27.89 -13.44
CA PHE A 516 -30.45 26.95 -13.68
C PHE A 516 -30.73 26.68 -15.18
N ALA A 517 -30.26 27.56 -16.10
CA ALA A 517 -30.32 27.29 -17.52
C ALA A 517 -29.25 26.30 -18.00
N ASN A 518 -28.21 26.06 -17.19
CA ASN A 518 -27.06 25.18 -17.53
C ASN A 518 -27.11 23.84 -16.79
N LEU A 519 -27.35 23.83 -15.48
CA LEU A 519 -27.26 22.60 -14.66
C LEU A 519 -28.14 21.44 -15.18
N PRO A 520 -29.44 21.66 -15.59
CA PRO A 520 -30.29 20.56 -16.06
C PRO A 520 -29.79 19.89 -17.36
N ILE A 521 -28.91 20.56 -18.12
CA ILE A 521 -28.29 20.02 -19.33
C ILE A 521 -26.86 19.52 -19.09
N GLY A 522 -26.40 19.58 -17.82
CA GLY A 522 -25.11 19.05 -17.39
C GLY A 522 -23.92 20.00 -17.58
N GLN A 523 -24.15 21.31 -17.66
CA GLN A 523 -23.12 22.34 -17.70
C GLN A 523 -23.11 23.16 -16.41
N GLY A 524 -21.96 23.76 -16.08
CA GLY A 524 -21.80 24.55 -14.85
C GLY A 524 -21.68 23.72 -13.59
N MET A 525 -21.47 22.41 -13.70
CA MET A 525 -21.08 21.48 -12.64
C MET A 525 -20.04 20.49 -13.15
N SER A 526 -19.25 19.89 -12.28
CA SER A 526 -18.34 18.82 -12.69
C SER A 526 -18.50 17.59 -11.80
N ILE A 527 -18.37 16.41 -12.40
CA ILE A 527 -18.48 15.11 -11.74
C ILE A 527 -17.36 14.18 -12.21
N THR A 528 -17.00 13.19 -11.40
CA THR A 528 -16.07 12.14 -11.79
C THR A 528 -16.76 11.04 -12.61
N THR A 529 -15.98 10.17 -13.26
CA THR A 529 -16.53 9.00 -13.97
C THR A 529 -17.27 8.06 -13.02
N LEU A 530 -16.78 7.91 -11.78
CA LEU A 530 -17.45 7.12 -10.75
C LEU A 530 -18.80 7.72 -10.33
N GLN A 531 -18.87 9.05 -10.09
CA GLN A 531 -20.12 9.73 -9.80
C GLN A 531 -21.11 9.58 -10.98
N MET A 532 -20.64 9.68 -12.22
CA MET A 532 -21.46 9.43 -13.41
C MET A 532 -22.04 8.02 -13.41
N ALA A 533 -21.22 7.01 -13.08
CA ALA A 533 -21.71 5.63 -12.96
C ALA A 533 -22.74 5.47 -11.84
N GLY A 534 -22.54 6.13 -10.70
CA GLY A 534 -23.44 6.11 -9.55
C GLY A 534 -24.84 6.65 -9.86
N ILE A 535 -24.96 7.69 -10.69
CA ILE A 535 -26.25 8.22 -11.17
C ILE A 535 -27.06 7.11 -11.88
N TYR A 536 -26.43 6.37 -12.79
CA TYR A 536 -27.06 5.31 -13.55
C TYR A 536 -27.31 4.06 -12.71
N GLN A 537 -26.41 3.75 -11.77
CA GLN A 537 -26.58 2.66 -10.79
C GLN A 537 -27.84 2.91 -9.93
N THR A 538 -28.03 4.13 -9.44
CA THR A 538 -29.22 4.51 -8.68
C THR A 538 -30.51 4.12 -9.40
N LEU A 539 -30.61 4.44 -10.68
CA LEU A 539 -31.80 4.11 -11.48
C LEU A 539 -31.90 2.63 -11.81
N ALA A 540 -30.77 1.98 -12.11
CA ALA A 540 -30.69 0.55 -12.35
C ALA A 540 -31.07 -0.29 -11.12
N ASN A 541 -30.91 0.29 -9.92
CA ASN A 541 -31.28 -0.33 -8.65
C ASN A 541 -32.64 0.13 -8.11
N GLY A 542 -33.57 0.47 -8.98
CA GLY A 542 -34.92 0.87 -8.54
C GLY A 542 -34.97 2.19 -7.79
N GLY A 543 -34.07 3.11 -8.09
CA GLY A 543 -34.04 4.45 -7.52
C GLY A 543 -33.33 4.54 -6.17
N GLU A 544 -32.74 3.48 -5.66
CA GLU A 544 -31.93 3.46 -4.45
C GLU A 544 -30.44 3.63 -4.81
N ARG A 545 -29.85 4.77 -4.44
CA ARG A 545 -28.40 4.99 -4.50
C ARG A 545 -27.72 4.18 -3.42
N ILE A 546 -26.69 3.43 -3.80
CA ILE A 546 -25.83 2.69 -2.89
C ILE A 546 -24.43 3.28 -3.03
N GLU A 547 -23.76 3.50 -1.90
CA GLU A 547 -22.35 3.87 -1.86
C GLU A 547 -21.47 2.82 -2.60
N PRO A 548 -20.70 3.22 -3.63
CA PRO A 548 -19.85 2.29 -4.35
C PRO A 548 -18.74 1.78 -3.44
N ARG A 549 -18.39 0.52 -3.60
CA ARG A 549 -17.33 -0.10 -2.80
C ARG A 549 -16.39 -0.92 -3.66
N ILE A 550 -15.14 -0.99 -3.19
CA ILE A 550 -14.10 -1.80 -3.82
C ILE A 550 -13.64 -2.95 -2.93
N ILE A 551 -13.93 -2.92 -1.62
CA ILE A 551 -13.63 -4.01 -0.69
C ILE A 551 -14.81 -4.99 -0.70
N LYS A 552 -14.55 -6.24 -1.07
CA LYS A 552 -15.52 -7.33 -1.00
C LYS A 552 -15.46 -8.03 0.35
N SER A 553 -14.23 -8.38 0.81
CA SER A 553 -14.01 -8.99 2.11
C SER A 553 -12.57 -8.73 2.60
N ALA A 554 -12.39 -8.80 3.91
CA ALA A 554 -11.06 -8.77 4.51
C ALA A 554 -10.96 -9.87 5.57
N THR A 555 -9.78 -10.49 5.69
CA THR A 555 -9.48 -11.53 6.67
C THR A 555 -8.18 -11.19 7.39
N ASP A 556 -8.13 -11.38 8.69
CA ASP A 556 -6.91 -11.20 9.46
C ASP A 556 -5.89 -12.35 9.23
N ALA A 557 -4.74 -12.25 9.89
CA ALA A 557 -3.67 -13.24 9.78
C ALA A 557 -4.07 -14.66 10.25
N ASP A 558 -5.08 -14.76 11.11
CA ASP A 558 -5.61 -16.04 11.63
C ASP A 558 -6.74 -16.58 10.74
N GLY A 559 -7.12 -15.87 9.69
CA GLY A 559 -8.20 -16.22 8.76
C GLY A 559 -9.60 -15.85 9.26
N ALA A 560 -9.71 -15.04 10.33
CA ALA A 560 -11.00 -14.54 10.78
C ALA A 560 -11.46 -13.37 9.90
N VAL A 561 -12.74 -13.33 9.58
CA VAL A 561 -13.33 -12.26 8.77
C VAL A 561 -13.35 -10.96 9.57
N ILE A 562 -12.82 -9.90 8.97
CA ILE A 562 -12.92 -8.53 9.47
C ILE A 562 -14.22 -7.94 8.94
N GLU A 563 -15.14 -7.63 9.85
CA GLU A 563 -16.45 -7.08 9.50
C GLU A 563 -16.29 -5.71 8.83
N GLN A 564 -16.85 -5.56 7.63
CA GLN A 564 -16.87 -4.31 6.89
C GLN A 564 -18.16 -3.57 7.18
N ALA A 565 -18.13 -2.22 7.13
CA ALA A 565 -19.34 -1.42 7.23
C ALA A 565 -20.29 -1.71 6.05
N GLU A 566 -21.57 -1.75 6.33
CA GLU A 566 -22.55 -1.80 5.25
C GLU A 566 -22.55 -0.47 4.48
N PRO A 567 -22.67 -0.48 3.14
CA PRO A 567 -22.68 0.74 2.35
C PRO A 567 -23.93 1.57 2.64
N ASP A 568 -23.77 2.87 2.67
CA ASP A 568 -24.89 3.81 2.83
C ASP A 568 -25.87 3.72 1.65
N LYS A 569 -27.17 3.85 1.93
CA LYS A 569 -28.23 3.74 0.95
C LYS A 569 -29.20 4.92 1.05
N VAL A 570 -29.57 5.47 -0.09
CA VAL A 570 -30.49 6.62 -0.17
C VAL A 570 -31.53 6.35 -1.26
N GLN A 571 -32.83 6.36 -0.90
CA GLN A 571 -33.88 6.31 -1.90
C GLN A 571 -34.05 7.69 -2.56
N VAL A 572 -33.61 7.79 -3.81
CA VAL A 572 -33.66 9.04 -4.59
C VAL A 572 -34.96 9.23 -5.29
N VAL A 573 -35.46 8.20 -5.96
CA VAL A 573 -36.80 8.18 -6.62
C VAL A 573 -37.45 6.83 -6.35
N SER A 574 -38.76 6.74 -6.54
CA SER A 574 -39.48 5.48 -6.37
C SER A 574 -39.06 4.43 -7.40
N PRO A 575 -39.20 3.12 -7.11
CA PRO A 575 -38.90 2.06 -8.06
C PRO A 575 -39.63 2.21 -9.40
N GLU A 576 -40.88 2.72 -9.35
CA GLU A 576 -41.72 2.96 -10.53
C GLU A 576 -41.17 4.08 -11.39
N ALA A 577 -40.70 5.18 -10.76
CA ALA A 577 -40.10 6.32 -11.47
C ALA A 577 -38.73 5.93 -12.06
N ALA A 578 -37.93 5.18 -11.31
CA ALA A 578 -36.66 4.67 -11.79
C ALA A 578 -36.85 3.77 -13.01
N LYS A 579 -37.75 2.77 -12.93
CA LYS A 579 -38.05 1.88 -14.05
C LYS A 579 -38.54 2.66 -15.25
N MET A 580 -39.46 3.58 -15.08
CA MET A 580 -40.03 4.41 -16.17
C MET A 580 -38.93 5.25 -16.83
N THR A 581 -37.97 5.79 -16.04
CA THR A 581 -36.85 6.55 -16.56
C THR A 581 -35.87 5.63 -17.35
N VAL A 582 -35.53 4.46 -16.82
CA VAL A 582 -34.69 3.49 -17.51
C VAL A 582 -35.36 3.04 -18.83
N ASP A 583 -36.63 2.69 -18.79
CA ASP A 583 -37.39 2.31 -20.00
C ASP A 583 -37.42 3.43 -21.04
N MET A 584 -37.61 4.70 -20.62
CA MET A 584 -37.62 5.86 -21.49
C MET A 584 -36.26 6.10 -22.17
N PHE A 585 -35.16 5.89 -21.46
CA PHE A 585 -33.82 6.11 -22.01
C PHE A 585 -33.35 5.05 -23.00
N ARG A 586 -34.09 3.96 -23.21
CA ARG A 586 -33.92 3.05 -24.36
C ARG A 586 -34.09 3.79 -25.69
N ALA A 587 -34.86 4.88 -25.71
CA ALA A 587 -35.00 5.79 -26.83
C ALA A 587 -33.68 6.28 -27.41
N VAL A 588 -32.64 6.40 -26.57
CA VAL A 588 -31.30 6.88 -26.96
C VAL A 588 -30.60 5.89 -27.89
N THR A 589 -30.76 4.58 -27.65
CA THR A 589 -30.11 3.52 -28.43
C THR A 589 -30.98 3.00 -29.59
N GLN A 590 -32.22 3.48 -29.69
CA GLN A 590 -33.16 3.08 -30.72
C GLN A 590 -32.68 3.51 -32.10
N SER A 591 -32.68 2.59 -33.04
CA SER A 591 -32.37 2.80 -34.47
C SER A 591 -33.66 2.97 -35.29
N ASP A 592 -33.65 3.91 -36.22
CA ASP A 592 -34.73 4.15 -37.16
C ASP A 592 -34.14 4.54 -38.54
N PRO A 593 -34.40 3.75 -39.60
CA PRO A 593 -33.91 4.07 -40.95
C PRO A 593 -34.37 5.42 -41.50
N THR A 594 -35.49 5.95 -41.02
CA THR A 594 -36.00 7.29 -41.44
C THR A 594 -35.34 8.43 -40.71
N GLY A 595 -34.62 8.15 -39.60
CA GLY A 595 -34.01 9.13 -38.70
C GLY A 595 -35.00 9.85 -37.76
N VAL A 596 -36.31 9.80 -38.02
CA VAL A 596 -37.34 10.50 -37.24
C VAL A 596 -37.42 9.96 -35.80
N GLN A 597 -37.43 8.64 -35.68
CA GLN A 597 -37.50 7.94 -34.39
C GLN A 597 -36.13 7.42 -33.93
N GLN A 598 -35.04 7.90 -34.50
CA GLN A 598 -33.69 7.48 -34.18
C GLN A 598 -33.16 8.24 -32.96
N GLY A 599 -32.53 7.52 -32.01
CA GLY A 599 -31.82 8.09 -30.87
C GLY A 599 -30.39 8.57 -31.19
N THR A 600 -29.73 9.21 -30.24
CA THR A 600 -28.36 9.75 -30.41
C THR A 600 -27.25 8.73 -30.19
N GLY A 601 -27.53 7.61 -29.53
CA GLY A 601 -26.57 6.59 -29.12
C GLY A 601 -26.79 5.23 -29.75
N THR A 602 -27.19 5.17 -31.04
CA THR A 602 -27.48 3.89 -31.74
C THR A 602 -26.25 2.96 -31.79
N GLY A 603 -25.01 3.52 -31.66
CA GLY A 603 -23.80 2.75 -31.54
C GLY A 603 -23.70 1.85 -30.29
N ALA A 604 -24.47 2.15 -29.25
CA ALA A 604 -24.54 1.36 -28.03
C ALA A 604 -25.56 0.19 -28.08
N ALA A 605 -26.37 0.10 -29.15
CA ALA A 605 -27.36 -0.95 -29.29
C ALA A 605 -26.68 -2.32 -29.38
N ILE A 606 -27.21 -3.31 -28.65
CA ILE A 606 -26.73 -4.69 -28.64
C ILE A 606 -27.88 -5.59 -29.09
N ASP A 607 -27.64 -6.40 -30.12
CA ASP A 607 -28.65 -7.30 -30.66
C ASP A 607 -29.10 -8.31 -29.59
N GLY A 608 -30.41 -8.39 -29.40
CA GLY A 608 -31.02 -9.28 -28.41
C GLY A 608 -31.09 -8.73 -26.98
N TYR A 609 -30.62 -7.50 -26.76
CA TYR A 609 -30.72 -6.86 -25.44
C TYR A 609 -31.34 -5.47 -25.52
N GLN A 610 -32.09 -5.13 -24.49
CA GLN A 610 -32.57 -3.77 -24.29
C GLN A 610 -31.46 -2.97 -23.58
N ILE A 611 -31.04 -1.86 -24.15
CA ILE A 611 -30.02 -1.00 -23.59
C ILE A 611 -30.60 0.36 -23.27
N SER A 612 -30.39 0.84 -22.06
CA SER A 612 -30.75 2.19 -21.62
C SER A 612 -29.46 2.99 -21.41
N GLY A 613 -29.41 4.23 -21.87
CA GLY A 613 -28.20 5.05 -21.68
C GLY A 613 -28.33 6.45 -22.26
N LYS A 614 -27.23 7.20 -22.16
CA LYS A 614 -27.20 8.58 -22.68
C LYS A 614 -25.81 8.93 -23.21
N THR A 615 -25.78 9.58 -24.35
CA THR A 615 -24.60 10.22 -24.93
C THR A 615 -24.37 11.60 -24.31
N GLY A 616 -23.11 11.99 -24.11
CA GLY A 616 -22.71 13.34 -23.73
C GLY A 616 -21.62 13.86 -24.68
N THR A 617 -21.67 15.16 -24.89
CA THR A 617 -20.65 15.94 -25.57
C THR A 617 -20.65 17.29 -24.87
N ALA A 618 -19.67 17.52 -24.00
CA ALA A 618 -19.57 18.75 -23.21
C ALA A 618 -18.35 19.54 -23.65
N GLN A 619 -18.52 20.83 -23.87
CA GLN A 619 -17.43 21.75 -24.22
C GLN A 619 -16.56 21.98 -22.99
N LYS A 620 -15.23 21.99 -23.18
CA LYS A 620 -14.29 22.42 -22.15
C LYS A 620 -14.25 23.94 -22.05
N ILE A 621 -13.87 24.46 -20.92
CA ILE A 621 -13.62 25.88 -20.75
C ILE A 621 -12.19 26.15 -21.21
N ASP A 622 -12.03 27.01 -22.23
CA ASP A 622 -10.72 27.50 -22.67
C ASP A 622 -10.09 28.32 -21.54
N GLU A 623 -8.98 27.91 -21.04
CA GLU A 623 -8.28 28.52 -19.89
C GLU A 623 -7.84 29.97 -20.17
N ASN A 624 -7.61 30.32 -21.45
CA ASN A 624 -7.15 31.64 -21.83
C ASN A 624 -8.30 32.68 -21.94
N THR A 625 -9.49 32.21 -22.30
CA THR A 625 -10.64 33.08 -22.55
C THR A 625 -11.69 33.01 -21.44
N GLY A 626 -11.69 31.94 -20.65
CA GLY A 626 -12.74 31.63 -19.65
C GLY A 626 -14.12 31.35 -20.28
N ALA A 627 -14.16 31.12 -21.60
CA ALA A 627 -15.38 30.77 -22.33
C ALA A 627 -15.32 29.29 -22.77
N TYR A 628 -16.48 28.75 -23.14
CA TYR A 628 -16.53 27.40 -23.70
C TYR A 628 -15.74 27.31 -25.02
N SER A 629 -14.85 26.31 -25.11
CA SER A 629 -14.06 26.01 -26.32
C SER A 629 -14.95 25.47 -27.44
N ASN A 630 -14.63 25.79 -28.67
CA ASN A 630 -15.28 25.21 -29.85
C ASN A 630 -14.54 24.01 -30.42
N SER A 631 -13.39 23.63 -29.83
CA SER A 631 -12.52 22.54 -30.31
C SER A 631 -12.29 21.47 -29.30
N GLU A 632 -12.39 21.76 -28.01
CA GLU A 632 -12.06 20.86 -26.89
C GLU A 632 -13.34 20.38 -26.20
N TYR A 633 -13.46 19.06 -26.03
CA TYR A 633 -14.70 18.46 -25.54
C TYR A 633 -14.42 17.24 -24.70
N TRP A 634 -15.25 17.00 -23.70
CA TRP A 634 -15.40 15.70 -23.08
C TRP A 634 -16.49 14.93 -23.81
N ILE A 635 -16.18 13.70 -24.23
CA ILE A 635 -17.10 12.79 -24.90
C ILE A 635 -17.46 11.67 -23.94
N THR A 636 -18.74 11.50 -23.67
CA THR A 636 -19.22 10.54 -22.67
C THR A 636 -20.32 9.65 -23.16
N PHE A 637 -20.42 8.47 -22.56
CA PHE A 637 -21.58 7.62 -22.58
C PHE A 637 -21.74 6.92 -21.22
N ALA A 638 -22.94 6.92 -20.68
CA ALA A 638 -23.28 6.09 -19.54
C ALA A 638 -24.53 5.30 -19.83
N GLY A 639 -24.54 4.02 -19.44
CA GLY A 639 -25.65 3.13 -19.78
C GLY A 639 -25.79 1.95 -18.84
N ILE A 640 -26.95 1.31 -18.96
CA ILE A 640 -27.43 0.17 -18.18
C ILE A 640 -27.65 -0.99 -19.13
N ALA A 641 -27.12 -2.15 -18.81
CA ALA A 641 -27.20 -3.36 -19.62
C ALA A 641 -27.52 -4.61 -18.76
N PRO A 642 -28.59 -5.38 -19.05
CA PRO A 642 -29.75 -4.99 -19.85
C PRO A 642 -30.61 -3.91 -19.14
N ALA A 643 -31.50 -3.26 -19.86
CA ALA A 643 -32.41 -2.25 -19.29
C ALA A 643 -33.63 -2.86 -18.59
N ASP A 644 -34.12 -3.99 -19.07
CA ASP A 644 -35.29 -4.73 -18.56
C ASP A 644 -34.99 -5.53 -17.27
N ASP A 645 -33.75 -6.01 -17.11
CA ASP A 645 -33.23 -6.61 -15.87
C ASP A 645 -31.81 -6.10 -15.59
N PRO A 646 -31.64 -4.92 -15.01
CA PRO A 646 -30.34 -4.29 -14.85
C PRO A 646 -29.31 -5.14 -14.08
N ARG A 647 -28.18 -5.40 -14.72
CA ARG A 647 -27.07 -6.16 -14.17
C ARG A 647 -25.79 -5.31 -14.09
N PHE A 648 -25.51 -4.55 -15.12
CA PHE A 648 -24.30 -3.75 -15.24
C PHE A 648 -24.60 -2.30 -15.56
N VAL A 649 -23.81 -1.43 -14.97
CA VAL A 649 -23.72 -0.02 -15.34
C VAL A 649 -22.33 0.24 -15.86
N VAL A 650 -22.22 0.86 -17.03
CA VAL A 650 -20.94 1.24 -17.63
C VAL A 650 -20.96 2.73 -17.92
N ALA A 651 -19.99 3.45 -17.39
CA ALA A 651 -19.78 4.87 -17.62
C ALA A 651 -18.39 5.09 -18.26
N ILE A 652 -18.35 5.87 -19.35
CA ILE A 652 -17.15 6.09 -20.16
C ILE A 652 -16.97 7.58 -20.40
N MET A 653 -15.74 8.06 -20.29
CA MET A 653 -15.33 9.39 -20.69
C MET A 653 -14.07 9.31 -21.56
N LEU A 654 -14.04 10.09 -22.64
CA LEU A 654 -12.85 10.35 -23.46
C LEU A 654 -12.60 11.85 -23.45
N ASP A 655 -11.36 12.24 -23.23
CA ASP A 655 -10.91 13.64 -23.21
C ASP A 655 -10.34 14.04 -24.56
N GLU A 656 -10.86 15.09 -25.16
CA GLU A 656 -10.41 15.74 -26.40
C GLU A 656 -10.19 14.81 -27.61
N PRO A 657 -11.09 13.87 -27.94
CA PRO A 657 -10.93 13.09 -29.15
C PRO A 657 -11.06 13.98 -30.41
N GLU A 658 -10.40 13.56 -31.49
CA GLU A 658 -10.44 14.28 -32.78
C GLU A 658 -11.88 14.55 -33.25
N ARG A 659 -12.16 15.81 -33.60
CA ARG A 659 -13.48 16.24 -34.11
C ARG A 659 -13.77 15.67 -35.48
N GLY A 660 -15.06 15.48 -35.75
CA GLY A 660 -15.55 15.00 -37.06
C GLY A 660 -15.99 13.53 -37.01
N VAL A 661 -15.06 12.61 -36.96
CA VAL A 661 -15.37 11.15 -36.91
C VAL A 661 -15.57 10.66 -35.49
N HIS A 662 -14.89 11.24 -34.52
CA HIS A 662 -14.83 10.79 -33.14
C HIS A 662 -15.36 11.82 -32.13
N GLY A 663 -15.76 12.99 -32.58
CA GLY A 663 -16.06 14.12 -31.71
C GLY A 663 -17.46 14.13 -31.07
N GLU A 664 -18.19 13.04 -31.05
CA GLU A 664 -19.50 12.92 -30.41
C GLU A 664 -19.63 11.61 -29.62
N GLY A 665 -20.35 11.65 -28.50
CA GLY A 665 -20.55 10.49 -27.62
C GLY A 665 -21.17 9.28 -28.32
N GLY A 666 -22.02 9.54 -29.32
CA GLY A 666 -22.62 8.47 -30.16
C GLY A 666 -21.64 7.79 -31.12
N GLN A 667 -20.52 8.43 -31.46
CA GLN A 667 -19.57 7.95 -32.44
C GLN A 667 -18.41 7.14 -31.82
N THR A 668 -18.01 7.43 -30.59
CA THR A 668 -16.85 6.82 -29.94
C THR A 668 -17.21 6.15 -28.62
N ALA A 669 -17.79 6.86 -27.65
CA ALA A 669 -18.09 6.30 -26.34
C ALA A 669 -19.21 5.24 -26.39
N ALA A 670 -20.24 5.43 -27.26
CA ALA A 670 -21.34 4.49 -27.39
C ALA A 670 -20.91 3.13 -27.99
N PRO A 671 -20.10 3.06 -29.05
CA PRO A 671 -19.52 1.80 -29.54
C PRO A 671 -18.64 1.11 -28.49
N LEU A 672 -17.81 1.86 -27.76
CA LEU A 672 -16.99 1.29 -26.69
C LEU A 672 -17.85 0.70 -25.55
N PHE A 673 -18.93 1.38 -25.18
CA PHE A 673 -19.93 0.80 -24.26
C PHE A 673 -20.49 -0.51 -24.80
N LYS A 674 -20.87 -0.57 -26.09
CA LYS A 674 -21.38 -1.79 -26.70
C LYS A 674 -20.40 -2.93 -26.58
N ASP A 675 -19.12 -2.70 -26.85
CA ASP A 675 -18.08 -3.73 -26.77
C ASP A 675 -17.92 -4.26 -25.33
N ILE A 676 -17.83 -3.37 -24.35
CA ILE A 676 -17.71 -3.73 -22.93
C ILE A 676 -18.96 -4.45 -22.44
N ALA A 677 -20.15 -3.93 -22.71
CA ALA A 677 -21.40 -4.52 -22.27
C ALA A 677 -21.65 -5.88 -22.95
N THR A 678 -21.30 -6.01 -24.23
CA THR A 678 -21.41 -7.30 -24.95
C THR A 678 -20.51 -8.36 -24.33
N TRP A 679 -19.28 -7.98 -23.96
CA TRP A 679 -18.36 -8.89 -23.29
C TRP A 679 -18.93 -9.37 -21.95
N LEU A 680 -19.46 -8.45 -21.13
CA LEU A 680 -20.07 -8.74 -19.82
C LEU A 680 -21.29 -9.66 -19.96
N LEU A 681 -22.24 -9.31 -20.85
CA LEU A 681 -23.46 -10.07 -21.06
C LEU A 681 -23.18 -11.49 -21.51
N ASN A 682 -22.20 -11.69 -22.40
CA ASN A 682 -21.79 -13.00 -22.89
C ASN A 682 -21.08 -13.80 -21.79
N ARG A 683 -20.15 -13.20 -21.06
CA ARG A 683 -19.38 -13.87 -19.99
C ARG A 683 -20.30 -14.43 -18.91
N ASP A 684 -21.22 -13.60 -18.46
CA ASP A 684 -22.13 -13.95 -17.36
C ASP A 684 -23.36 -14.72 -17.85
N ASN A 685 -23.41 -15.07 -19.14
CA ASN A 685 -24.51 -15.81 -19.77
C ASN A 685 -25.88 -15.18 -19.49
N ILE A 686 -25.96 -13.83 -19.54
CA ILE A 686 -27.20 -13.10 -19.28
C ILE A 686 -28.24 -13.47 -20.37
N PRO A 687 -29.47 -13.83 -19.99
CA PRO A 687 -30.53 -14.16 -20.96
C PRO A 687 -30.84 -12.97 -21.86
N LEU A 688 -31.24 -13.26 -23.10
CA LEU A 688 -31.71 -12.23 -24.04
C LEU A 688 -32.96 -11.53 -23.50
N SER A 689 -33.05 -10.26 -23.73
CA SER A 689 -34.22 -9.44 -23.43
C SER A 689 -35.41 -9.81 -24.35
N GLU A 690 -36.62 -9.59 -23.89
CA GLU A 690 -37.80 -9.60 -24.78
C GLU A 690 -37.67 -8.48 -25.81
N VAL A 691 -38.19 -8.70 -27.01
CA VAL A 691 -38.17 -7.68 -28.07
C VAL A 691 -39.09 -6.51 -27.66
N PRO A 692 -38.54 -5.30 -27.42
CA PRO A 692 -39.35 -4.19 -26.93
C PRO A 692 -40.20 -3.54 -28.03
N GLU A 693 -41.31 -2.95 -27.65
CA GLU A 693 -42.01 -2.01 -28.52
C GLU A 693 -41.13 -0.78 -28.81
N PRO A 694 -41.14 -0.28 -30.05
CA PRO A 694 -40.48 0.97 -30.38
C PRO A 694 -41.02 2.16 -29.61
N ILE A 695 -40.16 3.04 -29.16
CA ILE A 695 -40.53 4.26 -28.44
C ILE A 695 -40.79 5.38 -29.45
N VAL A 696 -41.96 6.07 -29.33
CA VAL A 696 -42.25 7.22 -30.18
C VAL A 696 -41.45 8.42 -29.67
N LEU A 697 -40.53 8.96 -30.47
CA LEU A 697 -39.74 10.14 -30.13
C LEU A 697 -40.40 11.44 -30.63
N GLN A 698 -40.89 11.39 -31.86
CA GLN A 698 -41.58 12.53 -32.50
C GLN A 698 -42.97 12.11 -32.87
N ALA A 699 -43.95 12.85 -32.35
CA ALA A 699 -45.35 12.68 -32.72
C ALA A 699 -45.59 13.20 -34.15
N GLN A 700 -46.53 12.57 -34.84
CA GLN A 700 -46.91 12.98 -36.21
C GLN A 700 -47.74 14.22 -36.21
#